data_b8020e9ca5ccdba2f11b3b4550e449c5
#
_entry.id   b8020e9ca5ccdba2f11b3b4550e449c5
#
_cell.length_a   1.000
_cell.length_b   1.000
_cell.length_c   1.000
_cell.angle_alpha   90.00
_cell.angle_beta   90.00
_cell.angle_gamma   90.00
#
_symmetry.space_group_name_H-M   'P 1'
#
loop_
_entity.id
_entity.type
_entity.pdbx_description
1 polymer ?
#
loop_
_entity_poly.entity_id
_entity_poly.type
_entity_poly.pdbx_seq_one_letter_code
_entity_poly.pdbx_strand_id
1 'polypeptide(L)'
;MTEVDNEHHIGASTPADSYRVIDGGRLVAEGATTQQIDVRTGGGLQLSGSTVTATGVAAVMVNGGASATIANGSRLTSNLFGLDVLRSATEGASVSVNGSHIEGGIGGARVASSSHLTLTDSTLVSNGAAGAALLFGDARLDATNSRLTGATNGIRVVGDSLSTEAATINLQGTRVEGQNGAAIRVGSPNQAPGDATITVTGGTTLVGSNGNLLEVANSSNAKLQVEGSDLVGDVWVEAGSRANLILGSQASLTGRLTNVESLALNDGGRWNMVEDSELGQLAMAGGSVRFGEATQYQRLTLGSLSGNGTFIMDADFSTGETDFLDITGTATGNHSLLVGSSGSEPTQANSLHLVHAAAGDAQFSLLNGPVDLGAFSYGLVQRGNDWYLDGATKVVSPSTEAAMALFNTAPTVWYGELSSLRSRMGELRLDERKSGLWARSYGNKYNVAASTGTPYSQVQQGFSLGADTPLPWGDGQWLAGVMAGYSSSDLNLTRGASGEVKSYYLGLYATWLDAQSGYYLDSVVKLNRFDNQAKVSLSDGQRTEGDYDNVGLGASVEFGRHLGLADGYFVEPFGQLSVVGIQGKDYHLDNGLKADGDTTHSVLGKAGATAGRTLKLEGGQAVQPYVRLAYVHEFANNNQVKVNNHRFDNDLSGSRGELGMGVAVSLMDRLQVHADFDYSNGRALEQPWGVNLGVHYSW
;
A
#
# COMPACT_ATOMS: atom_id res chain seq x y z
N MET A 1 12.94 66.14 3.38
CA MET A 1 13.74 64.90 3.42
C MET A 1 14.96 65.18 4.28
N THR A 2 15.01 64.58 5.44
CA THR A 2 16.11 64.74 6.40
C THR A 2 17.29 63.85 6.02
N GLU A 3 18.51 64.43 5.91
CA GLU A 3 19.74 63.64 5.71
C GLU A 3 20.21 63.05 7.05
N VAL A 4 20.69 61.80 7.00
CA VAL A 4 21.20 61.05 8.13
C VAL A 4 22.62 60.60 7.78
N ASP A 5 23.61 61.22 8.39
CA ASP A 5 25.06 61.02 8.18
C ASP A 5 25.75 60.35 9.38
N ASN A 6 24.99 60.10 10.44
CA ASN A 6 25.42 59.38 11.66
C ASN A 6 24.24 58.51 12.18
N GLU A 7 24.35 57.98 13.39
CA GLU A 7 23.24 57.22 13.95
C GLU A 7 22.10 58.17 14.39
N HIS A 8 20.90 57.94 13.82
CA HIS A 8 19.71 58.74 14.08
C HIS A 8 18.53 57.86 14.50
N HIS A 9 17.91 58.15 15.65
CA HIS A 9 16.80 57.40 16.19
C HIS A 9 15.47 58.13 16.00
N ILE A 10 14.45 57.44 15.52
CA ILE A 10 13.08 57.93 15.41
C ILE A 10 12.11 56.95 16.07
N GLY A 11 11.05 57.47 16.68
CA GLY A 11 10.04 56.66 17.39
C GLY A 11 8.62 57.17 17.17
N ALA A 12 7.67 56.64 17.92
CA ALA A 12 6.23 56.93 17.79
C ALA A 12 5.85 58.40 17.93
N SER A 13 6.67 59.19 18.65
CA SER A 13 6.46 60.63 18.81
C SER A 13 7.19 61.50 17.78
N THR A 14 7.99 60.91 16.94
CA THR A 14 8.72 61.65 15.88
C THR A 14 7.73 62.04 14.76
N PRO A 15 7.65 63.29 14.35
CA PRO A 15 6.83 63.69 13.22
C PRO A 15 7.22 62.92 11.93
N ALA A 16 6.23 62.59 11.14
CA ALA A 16 6.48 61.88 9.87
C ALA A 16 7.24 62.75 8.89
N ASP A 17 8.41 62.27 8.43
CA ASP A 17 9.24 62.89 7.41
C ASP A 17 9.79 61.84 6.45
N SER A 18 10.40 62.27 5.38
CA SER A 18 11.22 61.44 4.49
C SER A 18 12.70 61.53 4.90
N TYR A 19 13.39 60.38 4.88
CA TYR A 19 14.79 60.29 5.31
C TYR A 19 15.69 59.83 4.15
N ARG A 20 16.87 60.41 4.09
CA ARG A 20 17.97 59.95 3.24
C ARG A 20 19.16 59.58 4.10
N VAL A 21 19.47 58.30 4.16
CA VAL A 21 20.63 57.78 4.88
C VAL A 21 21.80 57.75 3.93
N ILE A 22 22.86 58.52 4.22
CA ILE A 22 24.06 58.62 3.39
C ILE A 22 25.20 57.78 3.98
N ASP A 23 26.32 57.75 3.32
CA ASP A 23 27.49 56.94 3.73
C ASP A 23 27.90 57.21 5.18
N GLY A 24 28.05 56.12 5.96
CA GLY A 24 28.31 56.17 7.39
C GLY A 24 27.10 56.45 8.28
N GLY A 25 25.94 56.85 7.72
CA GLY A 25 24.71 57.08 8.46
C GLY A 25 23.96 55.82 8.77
N ARG A 26 23.19 55.86 9.89
CA ARG A 26 22.29 54.77 10.29
C ARG A 26 20.97 55.32 10.81
N LEU A 27 19.86 54.93 10.22
CA LEU A 27 18.54 55.29 10.71
C LEU A 27 17.95 54.09 11.51
N VAL A 28 17.62 54.34 12.76
CA VAL A 28 16.93 53.35 13.64
C VAL A 28 15.54 53.89 13.94
N ALA A 29 14.52 53.17 13.48
CA ALA A 29 13.12 53.51 13.64
C ALA A 29 12.39 52.47 14.50
N GLU A 30 11.86 52.86 15.63
CA GLU A 30 11.13 51.99 16.57
C GLU A 30 9.71 52.49 16.79
N GLY A 31 8.71 51.78 16.29
CA GLY A 31 7.30 52.18 16.35
C GLY A 31 7.00 53.50 15.63
N ALA A 32 7.87 53.97 14.76
CA ALA A 32 7.77 55.23 14.02
C ALA A 32 6.77 55.14 12.87
N THR A 33 6.11 56.26 12.59
CA THR A 33 5.35 56.45 11.34
C THR A 33 6.09 57.51 10.51
N THR A 34 6.48 57.11 9.29
CA THR A 34 7.30 57.97 8.44
C THR A 34 6.92 57.83 6.96
N GLN A 35 7.49 58.69 6.15
CA GLN A 35 7.33 58.68 4.70
C GLN A 35 8.47 57.89 4.03
N GLN A 36 8.84 58.21 2.81
CA GLN A 36 9.92 57.56 2.07
C GLN A 36 11.22 57.49 2.88
N ILE A 37 11.93 56.35 2.78
CA ILE A 37 13.29 56.18 3.25
C ILE A 37 14.19 55.77 2.08
N ASP A 38 15.24 56.57 1.83
CA ASP A 38 16.24 56.36 0.77
C ASP A 38 17.61 56.07 1.42
N VAL A 39 18.04 54.80 1.41
CA VAL A 39 19.32 54.36 1.99
C VAL A 39 20.37 54.29 0.88
N ARG A 40 21.34 55.20 0.93
CA ARG A 40 22.42 55.30 -0.05
C ARG A 40 23.58 54.37 0.28
N THR A 41 24.48 54.17 -0.65
CA THR A 41 25.69 53.35 -0.50
C THR A 41 26.38 53.64 0.82
N GLY A 42 26.78 52.62 1.57
CA GLY A 42 27.40 52.75 2.89
C GLY A 42 26.42 53.05 4.04
N GLY A 43 25.17 53.36 3.76
CA GLY A 43 24.14 53.63 4.77
C GLY A 43 23.48 52.37 5.33
N GLY A 44 22.92 52.49 6.54
CA GLY A 44 22.20 51.40 7.23
C GLY A 44 20.80 51.82 7.65
N LEU A 45 19.83 50.85 7.60
CA LEU A 45 18.46 51.05 8.07
C LEU A 45 18.04 49.93 9.00
N GLN A 46 17.42 50.30 10.12
CA GLN A 46 16.73 49.36 11.00
C GLN A 46 15.32 49.86 11.27
N LEU A 47 14.31 49.07 10.86
CA LEU A 47 12.90 49.30 11.16
C LEU A 47 12.38 48.22 12.11
N SER A 48 11.75 48.62 13.20
CA SER A 48 11.11 47.72 14.17
C SER A 48 9.72 48.25 14.50
N GLY A 49 8.66 47.51 14.24
CA GLY A 49 7.29 47.90 14.50
C GLY A 49 6.85 49.22 13.84
N SER A 50 7.50 49.62 12.77
CA SER A 50 7.37 50.93 12.14
C SER A 50 6.54 50.88 10.85
N THR A 51 5.90 52.02 10.52
CA THR A 51 5.10 52.17 9.30
C THR A 51 5.77 53.18 8.36
N VAL A 52 6.01 52.77 7.11
CA VAL A 52 6.53 53.66 6.04
C VAL A 52 5.51 53.72 4.93
N THR A 53 5.03 54.93 4.60
CA THR A 53 4.05 55.12 3.51
C THR A 53 4.57 56.15 2.53
N ALA A 54 4.66 55.79 1.24
CA ALA A 54 5.12 56.68 0.18
C ALA A 54 4.15 56.77 -0.99
N THR A 55 4.22 57.86 -1.74
CA THR A 55 3.43 58.03 -2.98
C THR A 55 4.37 58.55 -4.09
N GLY A 56 4.30 57.94 -5.27
CA GLY A 56 5.11 58.29 -6.42
C GLY A 56 6.55 57.78 -6.39
N VAL A 57 6.95 57.12 -5.30
CA VAL A 57 8.27 56.47 -5.10
C VAL A 57 8.11 55.23 -4.27
N ALA A 58 9.11 54.36 -4.19
CA ALA A 58 9.11 53.23 -3.29
C ALA A 58 9.08 53.68 -1.83
N ALA A 59 8.42 52.90 -0.95
CA ALA A 59 8.39 53.24 0.47
C ALA A 59 9.80 53.18 1.09
N VAL A 60 10.56 52.15 0.80
CA VAL A 60 11.97 52.03 1.17
C VAL A 60 12.77 51.70 -0.07
N MET A 61 13.86 52.45 -0.28
CA MET A 61 14.86 52.23 -1.32
C MET A 61 16.20 51.95 -0.64
N VAL A 62 16.83 50.83 -0.98
CA VAL A 62 18.14 50.43 -0.45
C VAL A 62 19.10 50.28 -1.64
N ASN A 63 20.06 51.16 -1.73
CA ASN A 63 20.99 51.20 -2.87
C ASN A 63 22.19 50.28 -2.64
N GLY A 64 22.87 49.89 -3.72
CA GLY A 64 24.02 48.99 -3.67
C GLY A 64 25.11 49.43 -2.69
N GLY A 65 25.63 48.48 -1.93
CA GLY A 65 26.55 48.72 -0.81
C GLY A 65 25.87 49.18 0.49
N ALA A 66 24.52 49.33 0.50
CA ALA A 66 23.74 49.60 1.70
C ALA A 66 23.00 48.34 2.22
N SER A 67 22.55 48.40 3.48
CA SER A 67 21.81 47.34 4.09
C SER A 67 20.58 47.82 4.86
N ALA A 68 19.54 46.96 4.94
CA ALA A 68 18.37 47.27 5.74
C ALA A 68 17.86 46.00 6.47
N THR A 69 17.40 46.20 7.71
CA THR A 69 16.67 45.23 8.50
C THR A 69 15.27 45.77 8.81
N ILE A 70 14.23 45.02 8.45
CA ILE A 70 12.82 45.37 8.63
C ILE A 70 12.18 44.26 9.45
N ALA A 71 11.72 44.58 10.65
CA ALA A 71 11.30 43.54 11.60
C ALA A 71 10.08 43.93 12.46
N ASN A 72 9.60 42.98 13.25
CA ASN A 72 8.65 43.14 14.36
C ASN A 72 7.32 43.81 13.96
N GLY A 73 6.72 43.36 12.85
CA GLY A 73 5.43 43.87 12.38
C GLY A 73 5.51 45.19 11.63
N SER A 74 6.69 45.55 11.12
CA SER A 74 6.85 46.76 10.28
C SER A 74 6.00 46.65 9.00
N ARG A 75 5.45 47.80 8.56
CA ARG A 75 4.61 47.88 7.38
C ARG A 75 5.15 48.89 6.38
N LEU A 76 5.42 48.42 5.18
CA LEU A 76 5.82 49.30 4.04
C LEU A 76 4.67 49.32 3.04
N THR A 77 4.26 50.54 2.62
CA THR A 77 3.19 50.70 1.62
C THR A 77 3.55 51.80 0.63
N SER A 78 3.38 51.50 -0.64
CA SER A 78 3.57 52.51 -1.73
C SER A 78 2.61 52.23 -2.88
N ASN A 79 2.27 53.26 -3.64
CA ASN A 79 1.56 53.09 -4.91
C ASN A 79 2.49 52.63 -6.05
N LEU A 80 3.80 52.57 -5.85
CA LEU A 80 4.78 51.97 -6.76
C LEU A 80 5.30 50.65 -6.20
N PHE A 81 6.53 50.58 -5.71
CA PHE A 81 7.09 49.42 -5.04
C PHE A 81 7.05 49.62 -3.50
N GLY A 82 6.65 48.59 -2.77
CA GLY A 82 6.79 48.65 -1.32
C GLY A 82 8.26 48.70 -0.89
N LEU A 83 9.13 47.97 -1.60
CA LEU A 83 10.57 47.88 -1.34
C LEU A 83 11.36 47.85 -2.64
N ASP A 84 12.38 48.67 -2.77
CA ASP A 84 13.39 48.64 -3.82
C ASP A 84 14.73 48.24 -3.25
N VAL A 85 15.28 47.11 -3.69
CA VAL A 85 16.61 46.60 -3.37
C VAL A 85 17.46 46.78 -4.63
N LEU A 86 18.19 47.87 -4.66
CA LEU A 86 18.82 48.37 -5.86
C LEU A 86 20.30 48.01 -5.88
N ARG A 87 20.92 48.18 -7.05
CA ARG A 87 22.32 48.00 -7.30
C ARG A 87 22.97 49.37 -7.48
N SER A 88 24.22 49.54 -7.04
CA SER A 88 25.14 50.58 -7.47
C SER A 88 25.91 50.15 -8.72
N ALA A 89 26.85 50.92 -9.19
CA ALA A 89 27.69 50.53 -10.31
C ALA A 89 28.51 49.25 -10.05
N THR A 90 28.88 48.98 -8.79
CA THR A 90 29.80 47.92 -8.40
C THR A 90 29.22 46.88 -7.45
N GLU A 91 28.16 47.21 -6.70
CA GLU A 91 27.67 46.38 -5.61
C GLU A 91 26.12 46.32 -5.56
N GLY A 92 25.57 45.19 -5.15
CA GLY A 92 24.16 45.05 -4.80
C GLY A 92 23.85 45.45 -3.37
N ALA A 93 22.58 45.63 -3.06
CA ALA A 93 22.08 45.87 -1.71
C ALA A 93 21.64 44.57 -1.03
N SER A 94 21.60 44.57 0.31
CA SER A 94 21.12 43.46 1.10
C SER A 94 20.01 43.91 2.05
N VAL A 95 18.85 43.21 1.98
CA VAL A 95 17.70 43.52 2.84
C VAL A 95 17.19 42.26 3.49
N SER A 96 16.98 42.33 4.81
CA SER A 96 16.33 41.28 5.60
C SER A 96 15.00 41.78 6.15
N VAL A 97 13.94 41.00 5.91
CA VAL A 97 12.57 41.28 6.36
C VAL A 97 12.08 40.12 7.23
N ASN A 98 11.68 40.41 8.48
CA ASN A 98 11.25 39.42 9.44
C ASN A 98 9.92 39.83 10.07
N GLY A 99 8.91 38.96 10.04
CA GLY A 99 7.60 39.18 10.66
C GLY A 99 6.92 40.45 10.21
N SER A 100 7.07 40.87 8.94
CA SER A 100 6.67 42.17 8.45
C SER A 100 5.85 42.12 7.16
N HIS A 101 5.19 43.21 6.82
CA HIS A 101 4.29 43.30 5.67
C HIS A 101 4.77 44.39 4.69
N ILE A 102 4.92 44.01 3.43
CA ILE A 102 5.31 44.93 2.35
C ILE A 102 4.26 44.86 1.24
N GLU A 103 3.76 46.03 0.84
CA GLU A 103 2.72 46.17 -0.18
C GLU A 103 3.07 47.26 -1.19
N GLY A 104 2.93 46.94 -2.47
CA GLY A 104 3.13 47.90 -3.55
C GLY A 104 2.04 47.90 -4.59
N GLY A 105 1.74 49.09 -5.12
CA GLY A 105 0.72 49.25 -6.16
C GLY A 105 1.16 48.74 -7.53
N ILE A 106 2.47 48.72 -7.83
CA ILE A 106 3.05 48.17 -9.05
C ILE A 106 3.67 46.80 -8.75
N GLY A 107 4.44 46.68 -7.66
CA GLY A 107 5.13 45.48 -7.20
C GLY A 107 5.41 45.53 -5.72
N GLY A 108 5.39 44.38 -5.04
CA GLY A 108 5.73 44.29 -3.62
C GLY A 108 7.20 44.67 -3.38
N ALA A 109 8.12 43.94 -4.01
CA ALA A 109 9.55 44.25 -4.01
C ALA A 109 10.15 44.16 -5.41
N ARG A 110 11.12 45.04 -5.69
CA ARG A 110 12.03 44.94 -6.84
C ARG A 110 13.43 44.64 -6.32
N VAL A 111 14.06 43.61 -6.88
CA VAL A 111 15.43 43.21 -6.52
C VAL A 111 16.30 43.26 -7.76
N ALA A 112 17.23 44.18 -7.79
CA ALA A 112 18.17 44.38 -8.90
C ALA A 112 19.28 43.31 -8.88
N SER A 113 19.97 43.16 -10.00
CA SER A 113 21.13 42.28 -10.13
C SER A 113 22.12 42.44 -8.98
N SER A 114 22.75 41.36 -8.57
CA SER A 114 23.71 41.25 -7.46
C SER A 114 23.15 41.66 -6.08
N SER A 115 21.84 41.92 -5.98
CA SER A 115 21.17 42.29 -4.72
C SER A 115 20.46 41.09 -4.12
N HIS A 116 20.28 41.13 -2.78
CA HIS A 116 19.73 40.06 -2.01
C HIS A 116 18.56 40.50 -1.12
N LEU A 117 17.42 39.81 -1.23
CA LEU A 117 16.26 39.96 -0.36
C LEU A 117 16.01 38.68 0.38
N THR A 118 16.01 38.76 1.71
CA THR A 118 15.63 37.65 2.60
C THR A 118 14.30 37.97 3.26
N LEU A 119 13.33 37.05 3.19
CA LEU A 119 12.03 37.13 3.84
C LEU A 119 11.90 35.99 4.84
N THR A 120 11.53 36.26 6.08
CA THR A 120 11.19 35.27 7.11
C THR A 120 9.88 35.67 7.75
N ASP A 121 8.94 34.74 7.84
CA ASP A 121 7.62 34.93 8.48
C ASP A 121 6.90 36.21 7.97
N SER A 122 7.09 36.57 6.70
CA SER A 122 6.72 37.87 6.16
C SER A 122 5.73 37.78 4.99
N THR A 123 5.04 38.87 4.73
CA THR A 123 4.08 38.98 3.63
C THR A 123 4.53 40.01 2.62
N LEU A 124 4.54 39.63 1.35
CA LEU A 124 4.87 40.51 0.23
C LEU A 124 3.71 40.55 -0.76
N VAL A 125 3.12 41.70 -1.00
CA VAL A 125 1.93 41.89 -1.82
C VAL A 125 2.16 42.88 -2.96
N SER A 126 1.71 42.53 -4.15
CA SER A 126 1.62 43.43 -5.29
C SER A 126 0.18 43.52 -5.78
N ASN A 127 -0.30 44.75 -5.92
CA ASN A 127 -1.59 45.07 -6.52
C ASN A 127 -1.51 45.36 -8.02
N GLY A 128 -0.32 45.30 -8.61
CA GLY A 128 -0.04 45.64 -10.01
C GLY A 128 0.68 44.56 -10.80
N ALA A 129 1.22 44.94 -11.95
CA ALA A 129 1.70 44.03 -12.97
C ALA A 129 3.12 43.47 -12.74
N ALA A 130 3.89 44.01 -11.79
CA ALA A 130 5.27 43.58 -11.60
C ALA A 130 5.46 42.24 -10.83
N GLY A 131 4.40 41.75 -10.18
CA GLY A 131 4.47 40.60 -9.29
C GLY A 131 4.77 40.97 -7.84
N ALA A 132 4.59 40.05 -6.91
CA ALA A 132 4.98 40.30 -5.53
C ALA A 132 6.47 40.55 -5.42
N ALA A 133 7.31 39.75 -6.07
CA ALA A 133 8.74 39.99 -6.26
C ALA A 133 9.10 40.06 -7.74
N LEU A 134 9.82 41.12 -8.13
CA LEU A 134 10.41 41.30 -9.45
C LEU A 134 11.94 41.26 -9.35
N LEU A 135 12.56 40.23 -9.93
CA LEU A 135 13.99 39.97 -9.88
C LEU A 135 14.64 40.29 -11.24
N PHE A 136 15.84 40.88 -11.21
CA PHE A 136 16.63 41.16 -12.38
C PHE A 136 17.98 40.43 -12.38
N GLY A 137 18.36 39.84 -13.51
CA GLY A 137 19.64 39.15 -13.68
C GLY A 137 19.94 38.17 -12.55
N ASP A 138 21.08 38.28 -11.91
CA ASP A 138 21.57 37.45 -10.81
C ASP A 138 21.01 37.81 -9.41
N ALA A 139 19.88 38.50 -9.35
CA ALA A 139 19.20 38.79 -8.07
C ALA A 139 18.93 37.54 -7.25
N ARG A 140 19.00 37.65 -5.91
CA ARG A 140 18.71 36.56 -5.00
C ARG A 140 17.52 36.87 -4.11
N LEU A 141 16.60 35.88 -4.01
CA LEU A 141 15.45 35.88 -3.12
C LEU A 141 15.49 34.62 -2.26
N ASP A 142 15.60 34.78 -0.96
CA ASP A 142 15.40 33.69 0.02
C ASP A 142 14.12 33.97 0.80
N ALA A 143 13.14 33.07 0.77
CA ALA A 143 11.87 33.22 1.49
C ALA A 143 11.57 31.97 2.33
N THR A 144 11.44 32.17 3.64
CA THR A 144 11.12 31.15 4.61
C THR A 144 9.80 31.48 5.32
N ASN A 145 8.87 30.50 5.37
CA ASN A 145 7.56 30.63 6.05
C ASN A 145 6.80 31.89 5.63
N SER A 146 6.95 32.33 4.41
CA SER A 146 6.48 33.64 3.96
C SER A 146 5.33 33.49 2.94
N ARG A 147 4.63 34.58 2.67
CA ARG A 147 3.57 34.65 1.68
C ARG A 147 3.88 35.75 0.65
N LEU A 148 3.95 35.36 -0.62
CA LEU A 148 4.13 36.26 -1.75
C LEU A 148 2.87 36.20 -2.64
N THR A 149 2.13 37.31 -2.72
CA THR A 149 0.89 37.38 -3.52
C THR A 149 1.01 38.53 -4.52
N GLY A 150 0.94 38.19 -5.81
CA GLY A 150 0.96 39.16 -6.88
C GLY A 150 -0.39 39.23 -7.64
N ALA A 151 -0.85 40.42 -7.97
CA ALA A 151 -2.06 40.59 -8.78
C ALA A 151 -1.95 39.91 -10.16
N THR A 152 -0.72 39.81 -10.70
CA THR A 152 -0.43 38.98 -11.88
C THR A 152 0.31 37.74 -11.49
N ASN A 153 1.62 37.74 -11.45
CA ASN A 153 2.45 36.60 -11.00
C ASN A 153 2.91 36.78 -9.57
N GLY A 154 3.16 35.70 -8.86
CA GLY A 154 3.76 35.74 -7.54
C GLY A 154 5.20 36.26 -7.61
N ILE A 155 6.04 35.60 -8.40
CA ILE A 155 7.42 36.02 -8.68
C ILE A 155 7.60 36.19 -10.17
N ARG A 156 8.32 37.26 -10.59
CA ARG A 156 8.77 37.47 -11.98
C ARG A 156 10.29 37.63 -12.03
N VAL A 157 10.87 36.94 -12.99
CA VAL A 157 12.31 37.07 -13.30
C VAL A 157 12.47 37.64 -14.70
N VAL A 158 13.29 38.62 -14.86
CA VAL A 158 13.65 39.25 -16.15
C VAL A 158 15.15 39.35 -16.26
N GLY A 159 15.67 39.34 -17.49
CA GLY A 159 17.07 39.52 -17.72
C GLY A 159 17.54 40.96 -17.42
N ASP A 160 18.82 41.11 -17.21
CA ASP A 160 19.49 42.36 -17.01
C ASP A 160 20.72 42.49 -17.96
N SER A 161 20.88 43.58 -18.61
CA SER A 161 22.07 43.84 -19.43
C SER A 161 23.38 43.89 -18.64
N LEU A 162 23.29 43.96 -17.32
CA LEU A 162 24.43 44.06 -16.40
C LEU A 162 24.89 42.70 -15.86
N SER A 163 24.10 41.66 -16.03
CA SER A 163 24.44 40.31 -15.61
C SER A 163 23.77 39.25 -16.51
N THR A 164 24.55 38.25 -16.91
CA THR A 164 24.07 37.08 -17.65
C THR A 164 23.85 35.85 -16.72
N GLU A 165 24.11 36.01 -15.44
CA GLU A 165 23.91 34.96 -14.46
C GLU A 165 22.43 34.80 -14.08
N ALA A 166 22.06 33.61 -13.67
CA ALA A 166 20.68 33.27 -13.30
C ALA A 166 20.29 33.86 -11.94
N ALA A 167 19.06 34.34 -11.83
CA ALA A 167 18.45 34.65 -10.54
C ALA A 167 18.38 33.39 -9.66
N THR A 168 18.61 33.58 -8.36
CA THR A 168 18.50 32.50 -7.37
C THR A 168 17.29 32.73 -6.50
N ILE A 169 16.39 31.72 -6.45
CA ILE A 169 15.15 31.79 -5.69
C ILE A 169 15.09 30.53 -4.78
N ASN A 170 15.12 30.74 -3.47
CA ASN A 170 14.99 29.68 -2.48
C ASN A 170 13.69 29.86 -1.68
N LEU A 171 12.80 28.91 -1.73
CA LEU A 171 11.50 28.94 -1.08
C LEU A 171 11.40 27.77 -0.11
N GLN A 172 11.19 28.06 1.19
CA GLN A 172 11.03 27.07 2.23
C GLN A 172 9.76 27.35 3.02
N GLY A 173 8.81 26.38 3.04
CA GLY A 173 7.53 26.54 3.75
C GLY A 173 6.73 27.78 3.31
N THR A 174 6.95 28.24 2.10
CA THR A 174 6.47 29.53 1.59
C THR A 174 5.33 29.33 0.61
N ARG A 175 4.34 30.23 0.64
CA ARG A 175 3.28 30.28 -0.36
C ARG A 175 3.52 31.38 -1.38
N VAL A 176 3.60 31.02 -2.64
CA VAL A 176 3.70 31.94 -3.77
C VAL A 176 2.44 31.86 -4.63
N GLU A 177 1.78 33.01 -4.85
CA GLU A 177 0.48 33.05 -5.52
C GLU A 177 0.46 34.16 -6.61
N GLY A 178 0.13 33.76 -7.84
CA GLY A 178 -0.24 34.65 -8.93
C GLY A 178 -1.75 34.70 -9.11
N GLN A 179 -2.39 35.84 -8.85
CA GLN A 179 -3.86 35.95 -8.86
C GLN A 179 -4.47 35.98 -10.26
N ASN A 180 -3.73 36.40 -11.28
CA ASN A 180 -4.17 36.40 -12.68
C ASN A 180 -3.10 35.82 -13.64
N GLY A 181 -2.13 35.06 -13.12
CA GLY A 181 -1.05 34.45 -13.87
C GLY A 181 -0.41 33.29 -13.13
N ALA A 182 0.80 32.93 -13.54
CA ALA A 182 1.58 31.87 -12.94
C ALA A 182 2.08 32.22 -11.52
N ALA A 183 2.36 31.21 -10.69
CA ALA A 183 3.04 31.45 -9.43
C ALA A 183 4.44 32.08 -9.66
N ILE A 184 5.20 31.48 -10.56
CA ILE A 184 6.53 32.00 -10.98
C ILE A 184 6.57 32.15 -12.50
N ARG A 185 7.02 33.31 -13.00
CA ARG A 185 7.25 33.54 -14.41
C ARG A 185 8.70 33.96 -14.67
N VAL A 186 9.39 33.23 -15.52
CA VAL A 186 10.76 33.52 -15.98
C VAL A 186 10.71 33.99 -17.41
N GLY A 187 11.25 35.18 -17.65
CA GLY A 187 11.18 35.86 -18.93
C GLY A 187 9.91 36.69 -19.10
N SER A 188 10.01 37.78 -19.83
CA SER A 188 8.91 38.70 -20.09
C SER A 188 9.02 39.29 -21.49
N PRO A 189 7.91 39.50 -22.21
CA PRO A 189 7.93 40.15 -23.51
C PRO A 189 8.63 41.52 -23.43
N ASN A 190 9.42 41.85 -24.44
CA ASN A 190 10.14 43.13 -24.57
C ASN A 190 11.20 43.42 -23.47
N GLN A 191 11.62 42.40 -22.74
CA GLN A 191 12.76 42.45 -21.81
C GLN A 191 13.87 41.53 -22.32
N ALA A 192 15.08 41.64 -21.75
CA ALA A 192 16.13 40.66 -22.00
C ALA A 192 15.70 39.28 -21.48
N PRO A 193 16.14 38.16 -22.12
CA PRO A 193 15.93 36.82 -21.57
C PRO A 193 16.46 36.73 -20.14
N GLY A 194 15.70 36.11 -19.24
CA GLY A 194 16.08 35.95 -17.83
C GLY A 194 16.24 34.50 -17.50
N ASP A 195 17.27 34.15 -16.77
CA ASP A 195 17.49 32.78 -16.30
C ASP A 195 17.21 32.68 -14.79
N ALA A 196 16.72 31.51 -14.33
CA ALA A 196 16.43 31.31 -12.92
C ALA A 196 16.80 29.91 -12.43
N THR A 197 17.40 29.85 -11.24
CA THR A 197 17.52 28.64 -10.43
C THR A 197 16.56 28.74 -9.24
N ILE A 198 15.60 27.86 -9.19
CA ILE A 198 14.49 27.86 -8.22
C ILE A 198 14.58 26.60 -7.37
N THR A 199 14.69 26.76 -6.06
CA THR A 199 14.66 25.66 -5.08
C THR A 199 13.42 25.79 -4.23
N VAL A 200 12.64 24.71 -4.15
CA VAL A 200 11.37 24.63 -3.42
C VAL A 200 11.47 23.51 -2.39
N THR A 201 11.28 23.84 -1.11
CA THR A 201 11.45 22.91 0.01
C THR A 201 10.38 23.10 1.10
N GLY A 202 10.30 22.15 2.04
CA GLY A 202 9.61 22.34 3.30
C GLY A 202 8.09 22.55 3.20
N GLY A 203 7.43 21.92 2.23
CA GLY A 203 5.97 22.07 2.04
C GLY A 203 5.57 23.40 1.39
N THR A 204 6.47 24.02 0.65
CA THR A 204 6.17 25.23 -0.16
C THR A 204 5.06 24.95 -1.16
N THR A 205 4.16 25.92 -1.36
CA THR A 205 3.07 25.86 -2.32
C THR A 205 3.21 26.94 -3.39
N LEU A 206 3.05 26.54 -4.66
CA LEU A 206 3.04 27.43 -5.81
C LEU A 206 1.65 27.42 -6.43
N VAL A 207 1.00 28.57 -6.56
CA VAL A 207 -0.38 28.68 -7.06
C VAL A 207 -0.46 29.75 -8.16
N GLY A 208 -0.73 29.30 -9.37
CA GLY A 208 -1.09 30.17 -10.49
C GLY A 208 -2.58 30.07 -10.78
N SER A 209 -3.31 31.19 -10.80
CA SER A 209 -4.73 31.19 -11.14
C SER A 209 -5.02 30.79 -12.59
N ASN A 210 -4.03 30.86 -13.45
CA ASN A 210 -4.08 30.38 -14.83
C ASN A 210 -3.70 28.88 -14.95
N GLY A 211 -3.53 28.17 -13.84
CA GLY A 211 -3.15 26.76 -13.79
C GLY A 211 -1.62 26.51 -13.75
N ASN A 212 -0.80 27.50 -14.13
CA ASN A 212 0.65 27.31 -14.21
C ASN A 212 1.36 27.63 -12.88
N LEU A 213 2.12 26.69 -12.37
CA LEU A 213 3.04 26.96 -11.27
C LEU A 213 4.34 27.65 -11.75
N LEU A 214 4.79 27.29 -12.97
CA LEU A 214 5.96 27.88 -13.61
C LEU A 214 5.67 28.15 -15.09
N GLU A 215 5.97 29.38 -15.53
CA GLU A 215 6.04 29.77 -16.94
C GLU A 215 7.46 30.21 -17.31
N VAL A 216 7.98 29.67 -18.42
CA VAL A 216 9.28 30.07 -18.96
C VAL A 216 9.09 30.55 -20.40
N ALA A 217 9.43 31.80 -20.67
CA ALA A 217 9.16 32.43 -21.95
C ALA A 217 10.33 33.33 -22.40
N ASN A 218 10.23 33.85 -23.63
CA ASN A 218 11.16 34.85 -24.17
C ASN A 218 12.62 34.35 -24.19
N SER A 219 12.85 33.14 -24.71
CA SER A 219 14.20 32.53 -24.81
C SER A 219 14.94 32.42 -23.47
N SER A 220 14.20 32.31 -22.37
CA SER A 220 14.73 32.19 -21.00
C SER A 220 14.94 30.73 -20.59
N ASN A 221 15.75 30.52 -19.55
CA ASN A 221 16.00 29.19 -19.00
C ASN A 221 15.62 29.14 -17.52
N ALA A 222 15.02 28.04 -17.10
CA ALA A 222 14.70 27.77 -15.69
C ALA A 222 15.19 26.41 -15.25
N LYS A 223 15.77 26.35 -14.05
CA LYS A 223 16.01 25.11 -13.32
C LYS A 223 15.11 25.12 -12.09
N LEU A 224 14.20 24.14 -11.98
CA LEU A 224 13.32 23.98 -10.81
C LEU A 224 13.71 22.71 -10.07
N GLN A 225 14.14 22.85 -8.82
CA GLN A 225 14.40 21.74 -7.91
C GLN A 225 13.36 21.74 -6.79
N VAL A 226 12.70 20.60 -6.57
CA VAL A 226 11.64 20.43 -5.57
C VAL A 226 12.02 19.30 -4.64
N GLU A 227 11.98 19.55 -3.33
CA GLU A 227 12.26 18.58 -2.29
C GLU A 227 11.21 18.69 -1.18
N GLY A 228 10.65 17.55 -0.73
CA GLY A 228 9.69 17.50 0.38
C GLY A 228 8.51 18.47 0.23
N SER A 229 8.02 18.63 -0.99
CA SER A 229 6.89 19.51 -1.30
C SER A 229 6.02 18.88 -2.39
N ASP A 230 4.70 19.02 -2.24
CA ASP A 230 3.72 18.53 -3.21
C ASP A 230 3.19 19.72 -4.03
N LEU A 231 3.50 19.75 -5.31
CA LEU A 231 3.09 20.79 -6.22
C LEU A 231 1.93 20.34 -7.11
N VAL A 232 0.95 21.21 -7.29
CA VAL A 232 -0.19 21.00 -8.19
C VAL A 232 -0.31 22.18 -9.14
N GLY A 233 -0.23 21.91 -10.44
CA GLY A 233 -0.29 22.88 -11.52
C GLY A 233 0.69 22.54 -12.63
N ASP A 234 0.56 23.26 -13.74
CA ASP A 234 1.29 22.98 -14.97
C ASP A 234 2.64 23.72 -15.01
N VAL A 235 3.58 23.15 -15.74
CA VAL A 235 4.83 23.82 -16.17
C VAL A 235 4.71 24.09 -17.67
N TRP A 236 4.67 25.35 -18.04
CA TRP A 236 4.57 25.76 -19.43
C TRP A 236 5.86 26.45 -19.90
N VAL A 237 6.42 25.94 -20.97
CA VAL A 237 7.64 26.48 -21.59
C VAL A 237 7.34 26.93 -23.01
N GLU A 238 7.60 28.18 -23.33
CA GLU A 238 7.47 28.73 -24.68
C GLU A 238 8.52 28.11 -25.62
N ALA A 239 8.17 27.91 -26.88
CA ALA A 239 9.13 27.46 -27.89
C ALA A 239 10.36 28.35 -27.95
N GLY A 240 11.56 27.79 -27.87
CA GLY A 240 12.83 28.50 -27.80
C GLY A 240 13.29 28.83 -26.38
N SER A 241 12.48 28.63 -25.37
CA SER A 241 12.85 28.64 -23.95
C SER A 241 13.13 27.23 -23.43
N ARG A 242 13.70 27.08 -22.24
CA ARG A 242 14.04 25.76 -21.66
C ARG A 242 13.66 25.67 -20.18
N ALA A 243 13.24 24.50 -19.74
CA ALA A 243 13.11 24.19 -18.34
C ALA A 243 13.67 22.79 -18.03
N ASN A 244 14.44 22.72 -16.93
CA ASN A 244 14.97 21.49 -16.38
C ASN A 244 14.43 21.29 -14.97
N LEU A 245 13.72 20.19 -14.72
CA LEU A 245 13.06 19.91 -13.47
C LEU A 245 13.77 18.77 -12.72
N ILE A 246 13.86 18.90 -11.39
CA ILE A 246 14.39 17.87 -10.49
C ILE A 246 13.41 17.72 -9.34
N LEU A 247 12.84 16.51 -9.17
CA LEU A 247 12.02 16.15 -8.03
C LEU A 247 12.77 15.13 -7.19
N GLY A 248 12.97 15.42 -5.91
CA GLY A 248 13.67 14.54 -4.97
C GLY A 248 13.07 14.56 -3.59
N SER A 249 13.60 13.74 -2.67
CA SER A 249 13.17 13.71 -1.28
C SER A 249 11.64 13.57 -1.11
N GLN A 250 11.01 12.60 -1.83
CA GLN A 250 9.56 12.35 -1.83
C GLN A 250 8.70 13.50 -2.40
N ALA A 251 9.26 14.48 -3.07
CA ALA A 251 8.49 15.55 -3.71
C ALA A 251 7.56 15.02 -4.79
N SER A 252 6.41 15.66 -4.98
CA SER A 252 5.50 15.35 -6.08
C SER A 252 5.13 16.57 -6.91
N LEU A 253 4.88 16.33 -8.20
CA LEU A 253 4.31 17.28 -9.13
C LEU A 253 3.11 16.63 -9.82
N THR A 254 1.94 17.25 -9.71
CA THR A 254 0.74 16.85 -10.43
C THR A 254 0.37 17.93 -11.42
N GLY A 255 0.45 17.63 -12.71
CA GLY A 255 0.18 18.61 -13.78
C GLY A 255 0.83 18.26 -15.10
N ARG A 256 0.58 19.12 -16.09
CA ARG A 256 1.16 19.03 -17.44
C ARG A 256 2.56 19.57 -17.48
N LEU A 257 3.39 18.93 -18.30
CA LEU A 257 4.72 19.42 -18.67
C LEU A 257 4.72 19.75 -20.16
N THR A 258 4.65 21.03 -20.51
CA THR A 258 4.63 21.47 -21.90
C THR A 258 6.01 21.97 -22.32
N ASN A 259 6.63 21.35 -23.33
CA ASN A 259 7.97 21.69 -23.86
C ASN A 259 9.10 21.68 -22.81
N VAL A 260 8.97 20.87 -21.75
CA VAL A 260 10.02 20.70 -20.75
C VAL A 260 11.17 19.91 -21.36
N GLU A 261 12.40 20.39 -21.23
CA GLU A 261 13.59 19.75 -21.82
C GLU A 261 13.97 18.47 -21.07
N SER A 262 14.03 18.51 -19.74
CA SER A 262 14.38 17.36 -18.92
C SER A 262 13.65 17.32 -17.58
N LEU A 263 13.40 16.09 -17.12
CA LEU A 263 12.90 15.80 -15.79
C LEU A 263 13.80 14.75 -15.13
N ALA A 264 14.28 15.02 -13.92
CA ALA A 264 14.95 14.05 -13.08
C ALA A 264 14.07 13.70 -11.89
N LEU A 265 13.84 12.41 -11.65
CA LEU A 265 13.04 11.87 -10.53
C LEU A 265 13.95 11.06 -9.62
N ASN A 266 14.33 11.66 -8.48
CA ASN A 266 15.29 11.10 -7.53
C ASN A 266 14.62 10.81 -6.19
N ASP A 267 15.14 9.85 -5.42
CA ASP A 267 14.79 9.61 -4.01
C ASP A 267 13.27 9.63 -3.71
N GLY A 268 12.49 8.92 -4.53
CA GLY A 268 11.04 8.84 -4.40
C GLY A 268 10.27 10.03 -4.98
N GLY A 269 10.94 10.92 -5.71
CA GLY A 269 10.29 11.98 -6.47
C GLY A 269 9.25 11.43 -7.45
N ARG A 270 8.09 12.08 -7.57
CA ARG A 270 6.97 11.58 -8.37
C ARG A 270 6.40 12.65 -9.30
N TRP A 271 6.17 12.27 -10.53
CA TRP A 271 5.35 13.03 -11.46
C TRP A 271 4.02 12.29 -11.70
N ASN A 272 2.90 12.96 -11.42
CA ASN A 272 1.56 12.49 -11.74
C ASN A 272 1.09 13.22 -12.99
N MET A 273 1.00 12.50 -14.11
CA MET A 273 0.48 13.02 -15.37
C MET A 273 -1.04 13.26 -15.24
N VAL A 274 -1.55 14.21 -16.00
CA VAL A 274 -2.98 14.54 -16.08
C VAL A 274 -3.53 14.44 -17.50
N GLU A 275 -2.68 14.31 -18.48
CA GLU A 275 -3.00 14.06 -19.90
C GLU A 275 -1.77 13.52 -20.64
N ASP A 276 -1.92 13.18 -21.92
CA ASP A 276 -0.81 12.82 -22.80
C ASP A 276 0.30 13.86 -22.73
N SER A 277 1.54 13.39 -22.62
CA SER A 277 2.69 14.27 -22.39
C SER A 277 3.88 13.89 -23.27
N GLU A 278 4.64 14.92 -23.64
CA GLU A 278 5.92 14.78 -24.36
C GLU A 278 7.05 15.42 -23.55
N LEU A 279 8.15 14.70 -23.37
CA LEU A 279 9.31 15.14 -22.61
C LEU A 279 10.60 14.81 -23.35
N GLY A 280 11.55 15.75 -23.40
CA GLY A 280 12.84 15.52 -24.05
C GLY A 280 13.65 14.42 -23.40
N GLN A 281 13.91 14.53 -22.10
CA GLN A 281 14.71 13.56 -21.36
C GLN A 281 14.08 13.25 -20.00
N LEU A 282 13.98 11.95 -19.68
CA LEU A 282 13.62 11.49 -18.34
C LEU A 282 14.78 10.70 -17.72
N ALA A 283 15.29 11.17 -16.60
CA ALA A 283 16.30 10.49 -15.79
C ALA A 283 15.67 10.05 -14.45
N MET A 284 15.84 8.80 -14.07
CA MET A 284 15.22 8.27 -12.86
C MET A 284 16.28 7.66 -11.93
N ALA A 285 16.23 8.01 -10.66
CA ALA A 285 17.03 7.43 -9.60
C ALA A 285 16.14 7.11 -8.39
N GLY A 286 15.29 6.06 -8.54
CA GLY A 286 14.32 5.64 -7.50
C GLY A 286 13.04 6.47 -7.44
N GLY A 287 12.74 7.28 -8.47
CA GLY A 287 11.48 8.00 -8.58
C GLY A 287 10.41 7.26 -9.38
N SER A 288 9.25 7.90 -9.57
CA SER A 288 8.13 7.30 -10.28
C SER A 288 7.38 8.29 -11.18
N VAL A 289 6.80 7.75 -12.25
CA VAL A 289 5.80 8.43 -13.08
C VAL A 289 4.48 7.69 -12.93
N ARG A 290 3.42 8.39 -12.55
CA ARG A 290 2.07 7.88 -12.57
C ARG A 290 1.34 8.44 -13.78
N PHE A 291 0.86 7.57 -14.63
CA PHE A 291 -0.11 7.90 -15.66
C PHE A 291 -1.46 8.18 -15.00
N GLY A 292 -2.19 9.13 -15.46
CA GLY A 292 -3.51 9.61 -15.07
C GLY A 292 -4.29 8.92 -13.95
N GLU A 293 -5.58 9.12 -13.99
CA GLU A 293 -6.54 8.39 -13.14
C GLU A 293 -6.88 7.05 -13.81
N ALA A 294 -7.15 6.03 -13.02
CA ALA A 294 -7.66 4.74 -13.52
C ALA A 294 -8.85 4.98 -14.47
N THR A 295 -8.86 4.32 -15.64
CA THR A 295 -9.84 4.51 -16.74
C THR A 295 -9.57 5.65 -17.73
N GLN A 296 -8.51 6.44 -17.53
CA GLN A 296 -8.06 7.44 -18.50
C GLN A 296 -6.68 7.04 -19.02
N TYR A 297 -6.64 6.31 -20.11
CA TYR A 297 -5.38 5.82 -20.67
C TYR A 297 -4.61 6.94 -21.35
N GLN A 298 -3.34 7.10 -20.97
CA GLN A 298 -2.48 8.19 -21.39
C GLN A 298 -1.21 7.69 -22.07
N ARG A 299 -0.65 8.54 -22.92
CA ARG A 299 0.63 8.30 -23.60
C ARG A 299 1.70 9.24 -23.08
N LEU A 300 2.84 8.69 -22.69
CA LEU A 300 4.06 9.43 -22.43
C LEU A 300 5.07 9.19 -23.54
N THR A 301 5.42 10.24 -24.28
CA THR A 301 6.45 10.21 -25.32
C THR A 301 7.74 10.79 -24.77
N LEU A 302 8.83 10.05 -24.83
CA LEU A 302 10.15 10.45 -24.37
C LEU A 302 11.16 10.51 -25.51
N GLY A 303 11.98 11.56 -25.56
CA GLY A 303 13.19 11.59 -26.38
C GLY A 303 14.27 10.62 -25.89
N SER A 304 14.43 10.49 -24.56
CA SER A 304 15.32 9.50 -23.95
C SER A 304 14.89 9.14 -22.53
N LEU A 305 15.28 7.93 -22.11
CA LEU A 305 15.06 7.39 -20.76
C LEU A 305 16.35 6.82 -20.19
N SER A 306 16.65 7.09 -18.92
CA SER A 306 17.83 6.55 -18.23
C SER A 306 17.62 6.26 -16.75
N GLY A 307 18.48 5.38 -16.19
CA GLY A 307 18.53 5.12 -14.75
C GLY A 307 17.60 3.99 -14.29
N ASN A 308 16.90 4.20 -13.16
CA ASN A 308 15.98 3.21 -12.58
C ASN A 308 14.80 3.89 -11.88
N GLY A 309 13.60 3.43 -12.16
CA GLY A 309 12.38 3.99 -11.58
C GLY A 309 11.15 3.16 -11.89
N THR A 310 10.00 3.65 -11.44
CA THR A 310 8.73 2.93 -11.58
C THR A 310 7.73 3.74 -12.41
N PHE A 311 7.13 3.09 -13.40
CA PHE A 311 5.97 3.60 -14.14
C PHE A 311 4.72 2.94 -13.57
N ILE A 312 3.77 3.75 -13.11
CA ILE A 312 2.48 3.32 -12.54
C ILE A 312 1.44 3.54 -13.64
N MET A 313 0.92 2.43 -14.16
CA MET A 313 0.13 2.36 -15.39
C MET A 313 -1.17 1.59 -15.18
N ASP A 314 -2.16 1.87 -16.00
CA ASP A 314 -3.41 1.13 -16.08
C ASP A 314 -3.56 0.44 -17.46
N ALA A 315 -4.28 -0.68 -17.48
CA ALA A 315 -4.51 -1.47 -18.68
C ALA A 315 -5.87 -2.17 -18.65
N ASP A 316 -6.59 -2.14 -19.76
CA ASP A 316 -7.86 -2.84 -19.94
C ASP A 316 -7.81 -3.79 -21.14
N PHE A 317 -7.71 -5.09 -20.85
CA PHE A 317 -7.76 -6.12 -21.89
C PHE A 317 -9.11 -6.21 -22.60
N SER A 318 -10.19 -5.73 -21.99
CA SER A 318 -11.54 -5.83 -22.57
C SER A 318 -11.72 -4.85 -23.71
N THR A 319 -11.15 -3.65 -23.60
CA THR A 319 -11.16 -2.63 -24.64
C THR A 319 -9.89 -2.66 -25.49
N GLY A 320 -8.81 -3.20 -24.97
CA GLY A 320 -7.46 -3.15 -25.57
C GLY A 320 -6.76 -1.83 -25.32
N GLU A 321 -7.32 -0.98 -24.46
CA GLU A 321 -6.74 0.31 -24.07
C GLU A 321 -5.72 0.13 -22.92
N THR A 322 -4.68 0.93 -22.96
CA THR A 322 -3.61 0.90 -21.94
C THR A 322 -2.87 2.22 -21.93
N ASP A 323 -2.36 2.58 -20.77
CA ASP A 323 -1.28 3.56 -20.71
C ASP A 323 -0.09 3.10 -21.54
N PHE A 324 0.57 4.02 -22.20
CA PHE A 324 1.62 3.69 -23.16
C PHE A 324 2.86 4.56 -22.98
N LEU A 325 4.00 3.91 -22.78
CA LEU A 325 5.32 4.55 -22.73
C LEU A 325 6.03 4.40 -24.07
N ASP A 326 6.26 5.50 -24.77
CA ASP A 326 6.90 5.57 -26.07
C ASP A 326 8.24 6.29 -25.96
N ILE A 327 9.35 5.56 -26.05
CA ILE A 327 10.69 6.13 -26.08
C ILE A 327 11.18 6.19 -27.52
N THR A 328 11.14 7.37 -28.12
CA THR A 328 11.50 7.61 -29.54
C THR A 328 13.00 7.61 -29.79
N GLY A 329 13.82 7.70 -28.77
CA GLY A 329 15.27 7.64 -28.85
C GLY A 329 15.86 6.48 -28.01
N THR A 330 16.86 6.78 -27.19
CA THR A 330 17.59 5.76 -26.43
C THR A 330 16.99 5.54 -25.03
N ALA A 331 16.72 4.29 -24.71
CA ALA A 331 16.34 3.86 -23.36
C ALA A 331 17.45 3.02 -22.72
N THR A 332 17.85 3.33 -21.50
CA THR A 332 18.87 2.60 -20.74
C THR A 332 18.43 2.39 -19.28
N GLY A 333 18.97 1.35 -18.64
CA GLY A 333 18.76 1.08 -17.22
C GLY A 333 17.65 0.05 -16.95
N ASN A 334 17.22 -0.02 -15.68
CA ASN A 334 16.24 -1.02 -15.22
C ASN A 334 15.01 -0.32 -14.66
N HIS A 335 13.87 -0.56 -15.28
CA HIS A 335 12.62 0.11 -14.92
C HIS A 335 11.55 -0.90 -14.50
N SER A 336 10.75 -0.53 -13.52
CA SER A 336 9.63 -1.33 -13.05
C SER A 336 8.32 -0.78 -13.59
N LEU A 337 7.40 -1.68 -13.95
CA LEU A 337 6.02 -1.36 -14.29
C LEU A 337 5.12 -1.84 -13.15
N LEU A 338 4.35 -0.94 -12.57
CA LEU A 338 3.25 -1.26 -11.66
C LEU A 338 1.95 -1.05 -12.43
N VAL A 339 1.33 -2.15 -12.84
CA VAL A 339 0.10 -2.11 -13.64
C VAL A 339 -1.10 -2.38 -12.75
N GLY A 340 -2.16 -1.60 -12.90
CA GLY A 340 -3.40 -1.74 -12.14
C GLY A 340 -4.01 -3.14 -12.25
N SER A 341 -4.59 -3.64 -11.17
CA SER A 341 -5.26 -4.94 -11.09
C SER A 341 -6.77 -4.80 -11.21
N SER A 342 -7.46 -5.89 -11.58
CA SER A 342 -8.92 -5.93 -11.67
C SER A 342 -9.44 -7.33 -11.36
N GLY A 343 -10.62 -7.42 -10.72
CA GLY A 343 -11.35 -8.68 -10.56
C GLY A 343 -12.15 -9.10 -11.81
N SER A 344 -12.25 -8.21 -12.81
CA SER A 344 -12.96 -8.46 -14.05
C SER A 344 -12.15 -9.31 -15.03
N GLU A 345 -12.83 -10.20 -15.77
CA GLU A 345 -12.20 -10.99 -16.82
C GLU A 345 -11.91 -10.17 -18.06
N PRO A 346 -10.72 -10.31 -18.67
CA PRO A 346 -10.46 -9.79 -20.00
C PRO A 346 -11.36 -10.48 -21.03
N THR A 347 -12.03 -9.72 -21.88
CA THR A 347 -12.92 -10.26 -22.94
C THR A 347 -12.15 -11.02 -24.01
N GLN A 348 -10.88 -10.64 -24.24
CA GLN A 348 -9.95 -11.34 -25.11
C GLN A 348 -8.55 -11.25 -24.50
N ALA A 349 -7.94 -12.42 -24.25
CA ALA A 349 -6.56 -12.50 -23.74
C ALA A 349 -5.53 -12.28 -24.86
N ASN A 350 -5.61 -11.13 -25.54
CA ASN A 350 -4.60 -10.69 -26.50
C ASN A 350 -3.40 -10.09 -25.77
N SER A 351 -2.32 -9.81 -26.48
CA SER A 351 -1.19 -9.07 -25.92
C SER A 351 -1.51 -7.58 -25.89
N LEU A 352 -1.28 -6.91 -24.75
CA LEU A 352 -1.36 -5.45 -24.61
C LEU A 352 0.03 -4.83 -24.68
N HIS A 353 0.22 -3.86 -25.57
CA HIS A 353 1.49 -3.17 -25.76
C HIS A 353 1.63 -2.05 -24.74
N LEU A 354 2.59 -2.16 -23.80
CA LEU A 354 2.80 -1.19 -22.72
C LEU A 354 3.97 -0.23 -22.99
N VAL A 355 5.06 -0.72 -23.58
CA VAL A 355 6.28 0.04 -23.77
C VAL A 355 6.87 -0.19 -25.15
N HIS A 356 7.28 0.89 -25.80
CA HIS A 356 8.13 0.89 -26.98
C HIS A 356 9.44 1.65 -26.69
N ALA A 357 10.59 1.14 -27.17
CA ALA A 357 11.87 1.84 -27.12
C ALA A 357 12.57 1.72 -28.48
N ALA A 358 12.80 2.84 -29.16
CA ALA A 358 13.43 2.82 -30.49
C ALA A 358 14.85 2.24 -30.48
N ALA A 359 15.61 2.49 -29.39
CA ALA A 359 16.98 1.99 -29.23
C ALA A 359 17.36 1.88 -27.74
N GLY A 360 18.47 1.20 -27.46
CA GLY A 360 19.05 1.09 -26.12
C GLY A 360 19.01 -0.32 -25.58
N ASP A 361 19.32 -0.46 -24.28
CA ASP A 361 19.41 -1.73 -23.56
C ASP A 361 18.54 -1.75 -22.30
N ALA A 362 17.58 -0.83 -22.18
CA ALA A 362 16.69 -0.77 -21.03
C ALA A 362 15.97 -2.11 -20.81
N GLN A 363 15.82 -2.47 -19.54
CA GLN A 363 15.04 -3.62 -19.11
C GLN A 363 13.80 -3.13 -18.37
N PHE A 364 12.65 -3.72 -18.71
CA PHE A 364 11.40 -3.48 -18.00
C PHE A 364 10.92 -4.77 -17.33
N SER A 365 10.44 -4.66 -16.11
CA SER A 365 9.90 -5.79 -15.33
C SER A 365 8.66 -5.35 -14.54
N LEU A 366 7.76 -6.30 -14.25
CA LEU A 366 6.62 -6.03 -13.37
C LEU A 366 7.10 -5.95 -11.91
N LEU A 367 6.72 -4.90 -11.21
CA LEU A 367 7.21 -4.60 -9.84
C LEU A 367 6.84 -5.72 -8.85
N ASN A 368 5.61 -6.22 -8.88
CA ASN A 368 5.10 -7.23 -7.96
C ASN A 368 4.78 -8.57 -8.65
N GLY A 369 5.41 -8.85 -9.79
CA GLY A 369 5.14 -10.04 -10.58
C GLY A 369 3.95 -9.88 -11.53
N PRO A 370 3.37 -11.00 -12.01
CA PRO A 370 2.30 -10.95 -13.00
C PRO A 370 1.09 -10.13 -12.55
N VAL A 371 0.46 -9.40 -13.47
CA VAL A 371 -0.68 -8.50 -13.21
C VAL A 371 -1.96 -9.31 -13.02
N ASP A 372 -2.67 -9.07 -11.92
CA ASP A 372 -3.90 -9.78 -11.56
C ASP A 372 -5.11 -9.18 -12.28
N LEU A 373 -5.69 -9.96 -13.22
CA LEU A 373 -6.86 -9.57 -14.00
C LEU A 373 -7.86 -10.73 -14.07
N GLY A 374 -8.93 -10.64 -13.30
CA GLY A 374 -9.92 -11.70 -13.18
C GLY A 374 -9.34 -12.99 -12.57
N ALA A 375 -9.67 -14.13 -13.18
CA ALA A 375 -9.24 -15.45 -12.70
C ALA A 375 -7.74 -15.71 -12.90
N PHE A 376 -7.02 -14.88 -13.66
CA PHE A 376 -5.62 -15.12 -14.00
C PHE A 376 -4.74 -13.89 -13.73
N SER A 377 -3.44 -14.16 -13.66
CA SER A 377 -2.39 -13.14 -13.66
C SER A 377 -1.56 -13.27 -14.94
N TYR A 378 -1.15 -12.11 -15.49
CA TYR A 378 -0.52 -12.02 -16.82
C TYR A 378 0.91 -11.50 -16.69
N GLY A 379 1.85 -12.17 -17.34
CA GLY A 379 3.26 -11.81 -17.35
C GLY A 379 3.62 -10.78 -18.41
N LEU A 380 4.77 -10.14 -18.23
CA LEU A 380 5.37 -9.22 -19.19
C LEU A 380 6.31 -10.00 -20.13
N VAL A 381 6.19 -9.76 -21.42
CA VAL A 381 7.03 -10.40 -22.46
C VAL A 381 7.63 -9.31 -23.35
N GLN A 382 8.94 -9.40 -23.56
CA GLN A 382 9.65 -8.57 -24.53
C GLN A 382 9.64 -9.22 -25.90
N ARG A 383 9.32 -8.44 -26.95
CA ARG A 383 9.38 -8.83 -28.36
C ARG A 383 10.12 -7.76 -29.16
N GLY A 384 11.39 -7.97 -29.42
CA GLY A 384 12.24 -6.92 -29.99
C GLY A 384 12.41 -5.77 -29.03
N ASN A 385 11.99 -4.58 -29.43
CA ASN A 385 12.08 -3.35 -28.65
C ASN A 385 10.75 -2.97 -27.94
N ASP A 386 9.85 -3.93 -27.83
CA ASP A 386 8.51 -3.73 -27.31
C ASP A 386 8.22 -4.66 -26.15
N TRP A 387 7.46 -4.17 -25.14
CA TRP A 387 7.03 -4.97 -23.99
C TRP A 387 5.51 -5.06 -23.94
N TYR A 388 5.01 -6.27 -23.72
CA TYR A 388 3.60 -6.63 -23.76
C TYR A 388 3.19 -7.39 -22.51
N LEU A 389 2.02 -7.09 -21.95
CA LEU A 389 1.31 -8.07 -21.13
C LEU A 389 0.74 -9.14 -22.05
N ASP A 390 1.07 -10.41 -21.81
CA ASP A 390 0.78 -11.48 -22.75
C ASP A 390 -0.18 -12.53 -22.17
N GLY A 391 -1.32 -12.70 -22.84
CA GLY A 391 -2.31 -13.72 -22.50
C GLY A 391 -1.79 -15.18 -22.55
N ALA A 392 -0.70 -15.45 -23.29
CA ALA A 392 -0.08 -16.77 -23.31
C ALA A 392 0.69 -17.12 -22.04
N THR A 393 1.03 -16.14 -21.20
CA THR A 393 1.78 -16.33 -19.95
C THR A 393 0.89 -16.44 -18.72
N LYS A 394 -0.43 -16.52 -18.87
CA LYS A 394 -1.39 -16.52 -17.77
C LYS A 394 -1.17 -17.66 -16.79
N VAL A 395 -1.20 -17.33 -15.51
CA VAL A 395 -1.23 -18.25 -14.37
C VAL A 395 -2.46 -17.94 -13.51
N VAL A 396 -2.88 -18.87 -12.67
CA VAL A 396 -4.03 -18.63 -11.76
C VAL A 396 -3.73 -17.43 -10.84
N SER A 397 -4.71 -16.52 -10.69
CA SER A 397 -4.54 -15.33 -9.85
C SER A 397 -4.62 -15.67 -8.35
N PRO A 398 -3.99 -14.88 -7.46
CA PRO A 398 -4.08 -15.09 -6.01
C PRO A 398 -5.53 -15.05 -5.50
N SER A 399 -6.39 -14.24 -6.11
CA SER A 399 -7.81 -14.17 -5.79
C SER A 399 -8.53 -15.48 -6.10
N THR A 400 -8.21 -16.09 -7.23
CA THR A 400 -8.72 -17.41 -7.62
C THR A 400 -8.18 -18.51 -6.72
N GLU A 401 -6.88 -18.48 -6.41
CA GLU A 401 -6.27 -19.44 -5.47
C GLU A 401 -6.95 -19.37 -4.10
N ALA A 402 -7.22 -18.16 -3.58
CA ALA A 402 -7.91 -17.98 -2.31
C ALA A 402 -9.36 -18.53 -2.35
N ALA A 403 -10.07 -18.26 -3.44
CA ALA A 403 -11.42 -18.79 -3.62
C ALA A 403 -11.43 -20.33 -3.64
N MET A 404 -10.55 -20.93 -4.42
CA MET A 404 -10.42 -22.39 -4.51
C MET A 404 -10.07 -23.00 -3.14
N ALA A 405 -9.13 -22.40 -2.41
CA ALA A 405 -8.71 -22.89 -1.09
C ALA A 405 -9.85 -22.87 -0.07
N LEU A 406 -10.65 -21.81 -0.02
CA LEU A 406 -11.80 -21.74 0.89
C LEU A 406 -12.81 -22.86 0.63
N PHE A 407 -13.18 -23.10 -0.62
CA PHE A 407 -14.12 -24.17 -0.98
C PHE A 407 -13.54 -25.57 -0.74
N ASN A 408 -12.23 -25.74 -0.80
CA ASN A 408 -11.54 -26.99 -0.61
C ASN A 408 -11.27 -27.32 0.89
N THR A 409 -11.30 -26.32 1.75
CA THR A 409 -10.92 -26.46 3.17
C THR A 409 -12.04 -27.10 4.03
N ALA A 410 -13.29 -26.87 3.71
CA ALA A 410 -14.39 -27.33 4.56
C ALA A 410 -14.40 -28.87 4.83
N PRO A 411 -14.09 -29.77 3.86
CA PRO A 411 -13.92 -31.21 4.15
C PRO A 411 -12.81 -31.50 5.15
N THR A 412 -11.64 -30.87 5.01
CA THR A 412 -10.51 -31.09 5.95
C THR A 412 -10.83 -30.58 7.35
N VAL A 413 -11.55 -29.44 7.45
CA VAL A 413 -12.07 -28.94 8.73
C VAL A 413 -12.99 -29.97 9.37
N TRP A 414 -13.94 -30.53 8.61
CA TRP A 414 -14.89 -31.52 9.10
C TRP A 414 -14.18 -32.76 9.60
N TYR A 415 -13.17 -33.28 8.87
CA TYR A 415 -12.37 -34.45 9.27
C TYR A 415 -11.46 -34.18 10.48
N GLY A 416 -10.85 -33.00 10.58
CA GLY A 416 -10.06 -32.62 11.75
C GLY A 416 -10.90 -32.51 13.03
N GLU A 417 -12.16 -32.16 12.90
CA GLU A 417 -13.16 -32.17 13.99
C GLU A 417 -13.71 -33.57 14.30
N LEU A 418 -13.71 -34.48 13.31
CA LEU A 418 -14.16 -35.84 13.51
C LEU A 418 -13.21 -36.56 14.46
N SER A 419 -13.73 -36.99 15.59
CA SER A 419 -12.98 -37.82 16.54
C SER A 419 -13.21 -39.29 16.28
N SER A 420 -12.19 -40.12 16.41
CA SER A 420 -12.37 -41.55 16.56
C SER A 420 -13.07 -41.85 17.91
N LEU A 421 -13.65 -43.04 18.06
CA LEU A 421 -14.19 -43.46 19.34
C LEU A 421 -13.18 -43.28 20.47
N ARG A 422 -11.92 -43.66 20.23
CA ARG A 422 -10.86 -43.64 21.22
C ARG A 422 -10.41 -42.20 21.56
N SER A 423 -10.30 -41.32 20.58
CA SER A 423 -9.94 -39.91 20.77
C SER A 423 -11.07 -39.03 21.34
N ARG A 424 -12.29 -39.55 21.41
CA ARG A 424 -13.46 -38.92 22.04
C ARG A 424 -13.68 -39.36 23.46
N MET A 425 -13.61 -40.67 23.71
CA MET A 425 -14.07 -41.31 24.93
C MET A 425 -12.97 -42.08 25.67
N GLY A 426 -11.72 -42.06 25.20
CA GLY A 426 -10.67 -42.89 25.78
C GLY A 426 -10.90 -44.37 25.52
N GLU A 427 -10.63 -45.24 26.50
CA GLU A 427 -10.87 -46.66 26.43
C GLU A 427 -12.15 -47.04 27.19
N LEU A 428 -13.28 -47.05 26.49
CA LEU A 428 -14.61 -47.33 27.06
C LEU A 428 -14.73 -48.69 27.76
N ARG A 429 -13.88 -49.64 27.40
CA ARG A 429 -13.89 -50.97 28.03
C ARG A 429 -13.40 -50.97 29.48
N LEU A 430 -12.80 -49.84 29.91
CA LEU A 430 -12.41 -49.62 31.30
C LEU A 430 -13.55 -49.02 32.15
N ASP A 431 -14.64 -48.53 31.51
CA ASP A 431 -15.80 -47.94 32.16
C ASP A 431 -17.06 -48.80 31.99
N GLU A 432 -17.58 -49.34 33.08
CA GLU A 432 -18.80 -50.17 33.06
C GLU A 432 -20.05 -49.30 32.98
N ARG A 433 -20.77 -49.31 31.82
CA ARG A 433 -22.15 -48.82 31.60
C ARG A 433 -22.55 -47.53 32.36
N LYS A 434 -21.74 -46.47 32.27
CA LYS A 434 -22.01 -45.19 32.94
C LYS A 434 -22.32 -44.11 31.94
N SER A 435 -23.13 -43.12 32.33
CA SER A 435 -23.25 -41.85 31.60
C SER A 435 -21.96 -41.05 31.76
N GLY A 436 -21.60 -40.25 30.79
CA GLY A 436 -20.37 -39.49 30.82
C GLY A 436 -20.46 -38.09 30.18
N LEU A 437 -19.51 -37.26 30.59
CA LEU A 437 -19.17 -36.02 29.92
C LEU A 437 -17.75 -36.13 29.44
N TRP A 438 -17.50 -35.59 28.25
CA TRP A 438 -16.16 -35.53 27.72
C TRP A 438 -15.89 -34.14 27.13
N ALA A 439 -14.61 -33.76 27.16
CA ALA A 439 -14.09 -32.58 26.54
C ALA A 439 -12.79 -32.91 25.81
N ARG A 440 -12.56 -32.31 24.67
CA ARG A 440 -11.31 -32.45 23.95
C ARG A 440 -10.88 -31.14 23.32
N SER A 441 -9.55 -30.90 23.26
CA SER A 441 -8.89 -29.86 22.47
C SER A 441 -8.03 -30.52 21.41
N TYR A 442 -7.99 -29.96 20.21
CA TYR A 442 -7.24 -30.53 19.10
C TYR A 442 -6.62 -29.44 18.22
N GLY A 443 -5.56 -29.83 17.53
CA GLY A 443 -4.93 -29.03 16.49
C GLY A 443 -4.41 -29.91 15.36
N ASN A 444 -4.50 -29.41 14.14
CA ASN A 444 -4.07 -30.12 12.93
C ASN A 444 -3.34 -29.16 12.01
N LYS A 445 -2.33 -29.65 11.31
CA LYS A 445 -1.74 -28.97 10.16
C LYS A 445 -1.93 -29.83 8.93
N TYR A 446 -2.41 -29.21 7.86
CA TYR A 446 -2.54 -29.83 6.56
C TYR A 446 -1.75 -29.05 5.52
N ASN A 447 -1.09 -29.74 4.60
CA ASN A 447 -0.47 -29.20 3.40
C ASN A 447 -1.22 -29.79 2.20
N VAL A 448 -1.85 -28.93 1.42
CA VAL A 448 -2.55 -29.28 0.18
C VAL A 448 -1.59 -29.09 -0.98
N ALA A 449 -1.43 -30.08 -1.84
CA ALA A 449 -0.46 -30.09 -2.90
C ALA A 449 -0.93 -29.31 -4.15
N ALA A 450 0.02 -28.80 -4.94
CA ALA A 450 -0.25 -28.12 -6.21
C ALA A 450 -0.99 -29.02 -7.24
N SER A 451 -0.91 -30.33 -7.10
CA SER A 451 -1.63 -31.29 -7.97
C SER A 451 -3.16 -31.22 -7.84
N THR A 452 -3.67 -30.52 -6.82
CA THR A 452 -5.10 -30.28 -6.61
C THR A 452 -5.58 -28.93 -7.18
N GLY A 453 -4.72 -28.18 -7.86
CA GLY A 453 -4.99 -26.87 -8.43
C GLY A 453 -4.36 -25.73 -7.66
N THR A 454 -4.56 -25.64 -6.34
CA THR A 454 -4.01 -24.55 -5.49
C THR A 454 -3.29 -25.11 -4.28
N PRO A 455 -1.95 -24.93 -4.17
CA PRO A 455 -1.21 -25.33 -2.98
C PRO A 455 -1.45 -24.34 -1.85
N TYR A 456 -1.75 -24.87 -0.65
CA TYR A 456 -1.85 -24.06 0.56
C TYR A 456 -1.53 -24.88 1.80
N SER A 457 -1.23 -24.20 2.91
CA SER A 457 -1.15 -24.82 4.21
C SER A 457 -2.32 -24.34 5.10
N GLN A 458 -2.89 -25.27 5.86
CA GLN A 458 -3.97 -25.02 6.81
C GLN A 458 -3.50 -25.39 8.21
N VAL A 459 -3.77 -24.52 9.19
CA VAL A 459 -3.59 -24.79 10.61
C VAL A 459 -4.94 -24.68 11.29
N GLN A 460 -5.46 -25.80 11.75
CA GLN A 460 -6.74 -25.89 12.45
C GLN A 460 -6.53 -26.02 13.95
N GLN A 461 -7.33 -25.32 14.75
CA GLN A 461 -7.41 -25.44 16.20
C GLN A 461 -8.87 -25.48 16.62
N GLY A 462 -9.19 -26.31 17.62
CA GLY A 462 -10.56 -26.40 18.07
C GLY A 462 -10.75 -27.12 19.39
N PHE A 463 -11.98 -27.08 19.86
CA PHE A 463 -12.41 -27.83 21.02
C PHE A 463 -13.80 -28.43 20.80
N SER A 464 -14.07 -29.53 21.48
CA SER A 464 -15.37 -30.20 21.48
C SER A 464 -15.77 -30.59 22.90
N LEU A 465 -17.07 -30.60 23.12
CA LEU A 465 -17.71 -31.09 24.34
C LEU A 465 -18.78 -32.08 23.95
N GLY A 466 -19.01 -33.08 24.77
CA GLY A 466 -20.13 -34.01 24.56
C GLY A 466 -20.55 -34.72 25.83
N ALA A 467 -21.73 -35.30 25.73
CA ALA A 467 -22.34 -36.13 26.80
C ALA A 467 -22.99 -37.34 26.20
N ASP A 468 -22.93 -38.46 26.91
CA ASP A 468 -23.54 -39.72 26.50
C ASP A 468 -24.21 -40.44 27.66
N THR A 469 -25.04 -41.38 27.27
CA THR A 469 -25.75 -42.23 28.21
C THR A 469 -25.91 -43.66 27.63
N PRO A 470 -25.82 -44.72 28.46
CA PRO A 470 -26.08 -46.06 28.04
C PRO A 470 -27.57 -46.25 27.68
N LEU A 471 -27.81 -47.02 26.62
CA LEU A 471 -29.14 -47.37 26.17
C LEU A 471 -29.40 -48.84 26.49
N PRO A 472 -30.62 -49.20 26.95
CA PRO A 472 -30.99 -50.60 27.30
C PRO A 472 -31.41 -51.38 26.05
N TRP A 473 -30.60 -51.43 25.00
CA TRP A 473 -30.92 -52.05 23.72
C TRP A 473 -30.12 -53.36 23.52
N GLY A 474 -30.83 -54.49 23.34
CA GLY A 474 -30.31 -55.77 22.87
C GLY A 474 -29.09 -56.32 23.61
N ASP A 475 -28.32 -57.13 22.90
CA ASP A 475 -27.06 -57.69 23.39
C ASP A 475 -25.91 -56.67 23.18
N GLY A 476 -24.97 -56.61 24.12
CA GLY A 476 -23.87 -55.65 24.12
C GLY A 476 -24.19 -54.33 24.84
N GLN A 477 -23.23 -53.39 24.80
CA GLN A 477 -23.35 -52.07 25.41
C GLN A 477 -23.59 -51.02 24.32
N TRP A 478 -24.73 -50.35 24.35
CA TRP A 478 -25.02 -49.18 23.53
C TRP A 478 -24.84 -47.90 24.32
N LEU A 479 -24.15 -46.92 23.70
CA LEU A 479 -24.06 -45.55 24.19
C LEU A 479 -24.60 -44.64 23.10
N ALA A 480 -25.44 -43.68 23.46
CA ALA A 480 -25.83 -42.60 22.55
C ALA A 480 -25.47 -41.25 23.17
N GLY A 481 -25.03 -40.30 22.37
CA GLY A 481 -24.58 -39.02 22.88
C GLY A 481 -24.77 -37.90 21.89
N VAL A 482 -24.57 -36.70 22.43
CA VAL A 482 -24.57 -35.43 21.70
C VAL A 482 -23.23 -34.76 21.84
N MET A 483 -22.83 -34.01 20.82
CA MET A 483 -21.61 -33.23 20.86
C MET A 483 -21.82 -31.86 20.23
N ALA A 484 -21.03 -30.90 20.70
CA ALA A 484 -20.93 -29.58 20.13
C ALA A 484 -19.45 -29.11 20.13
N GLY A 485 -19.08 -28.23 19.24
CA GLY A 485 -17.73 -27.71 19.23
C GLY A 485 -17.54 -26.53 18.28
N TYR A 486 -16.32 -26.04 18.33
CA TYR A 486 -15.84 -24.93 17.53
C TYR A 486 -14.43 -25.21 17.04
N SER A 487 -14.12 -24.80 15.81
CA SER A 487 -12.75 -24.74 15.32
C SER A 487 -12.51 -23.49 14.47
N SER A 488 -11.25 -23.07 14.41
CA SER A 488 -10.75 -22.08 13.47
C SER A 488 -9.60 -22.67 12.67
N SER A 489 -9.57 -22.39 11.38
CA SER A 489 -8.54 -22.82 10.44
C SER A 489 -7.97 -21.63 9.71
N ASP A 490 -6.68 -21.41 9.86
CA ASP A 490 -5.93 -20.39 9.13
C ASP A 490 -5.29 -21.01 7.89
N LEU A 491 -5.48 -20.34 6.74
CA LEU A 491 -4.95 -20.76 5.45
C LEU A 491 -3.84 -19.80 5.01
N ASN A 492 -2.67 -20.35 4.66
CA ASN A 492 -1.58 -19.62 4.05
C ASN A 492 -1.44 -20.06 2.59
N LEU A 493 -1.61 -19.10 1.69
CA LEU A 493 -1.52 -19.29 0.25
C LEU A 493 -0.26 -18.61 -0.32
N THR A 494 -0.06 -18.75 -1.61
CA THR A 494 1.04 -18.10 -2.34
C THR A 494 0.80 -16.58 -2.48
N ARG A 495 1.85 -15.83 -2.77
CA ARG A 495 1.79 -14.39 -3.07
C ARG A 495 1.02 -13.53 -2.04
N GLY A 496 1.09 -13.91 -0.75
CA GLY A 496 0.49 -13.11 0.34
C GLY A 496 -1.04 -13.17 0.45
N ALA A 497 -1.69 -14.12 -0.23
CA ALA A 497 -3.08 -14.43 0.02
C ALA A 497 -3.24 -15.28 1.29
N SER A 498 -4.35 -15.12 2.00
CA SER A 498 -4.70 -15.86 3.19
C SER A 498 -6.20 -16.09 3.27
N GLY A 499 -6.59 -17.10 4.08
CA GLY A 499 -7.99 -17.36 4.37
C GLY A 499 -8.18 -17.78 5.82
N GLU A 500 -9.40 -17.64 6.32
CA GLU A 500 -9.82 -18.13 7.63
C GLU A 500 -11.15 -18.86 7.47
N VAL A 501 -11.27 -20.04 8.09
CA VAL A 501 -12.52 -20.80 8.16
C VAL A 501 -12.84 -21.09 9.61
N LYS A 502 -13.92 -20.50 10.12
CA LYS A 502 -14.48 -20.80 11.44
C LYS A 502 -15.59 -21.81 11.29
N SER A 503 -15.62 -22.80 12.15
CA SER A 503 -16.62 -23.85 12.14
C SER A 503 -17.30 -23.99 13.49
N TYR A 504 -18.63 -23.97 13.48
CA TYR A 504 -19.49 -24.27 14.63
C TYR A 504 -20.27 -25.51 14.30
N TYR A 505 -20.28 -26.49 15.19
CA TYR A 505 -20.96 -27.74 14.90
C TYR A 505 -21.73 -28.36 16.06
N LEU A 506 -22.77 -29.12 15.68
CA LEU A 506 -23.52 -29.99 16.54
C LEU A 506 -23.53 -31.41 15.93
N GLY A 507 -23.43 -32.41 16.75
CA GLY A 507 -23.44 -33.78 16.29
C GLY A 507 -24.14 -34.74 17.26
N LEU A 508 -24.59 -35.85 16.69
CA LEU A 508 -25.10 -37.00 17.41
C LEU A 508 -24.17 -38.19 17.15
N TYR A 509 -24.00 -39.03 18.12
CA TYR A 509 -23.24 -40.26 17.96
C TYR A 509 -23.88 -41.44 18.68
N ALA A 510 -23.62 -42.64 18.16
CA ALA A 510 -24.02 -43.89 18.77
C ALA A 510 -22.88 -44.91 18.67
N THR A 511 -22.54 -45.51 19.78
CA THR A 511 -21.46 -46.50 19.88
C THR A 511 -22.03 -47.78 20.43
N TRP A 512 -21.72 -48.92 19.78
CA TRP A 512 -22.03 -50.26 20.25
C TRP A 512 -20.74 -51.02 20.50
N LEU A 513 -20.68 -51.70 21.64
CA LEU A 513 -19.55 -52.55 22.07
C LEU A 513 -20.10 -53.92 22.51
N ASP A 514 -19.55 -55.00 21.97
CA ASP A 514 -19.76 -56.35 22.45
C ASP A 514 -18.51 -56.88 23.18
N ALA A 515 -18.59 -56.94 24.49
CA ALA A 515 -17.51 -57.40 25.34
C ALA A 515 -17.11 -58.87 25.13
N GLN A 516 -18.05 -59.74 24.61
CA GLN A 516 -17.75 -61.14 24.40
C GLN A 516 -16.98 -61.39 23.10
N SER A 517 -17.43 -60.82 22.01
CA SER A 517 -16.80 -61.01 20.70
C SER A 517 -15.70 -59.99 20.39
N GLY A 518 -15.67 -58.88 21.14
CA GLY A 518 -14.76 -57.74 20.93
C GLY A 518 -15.13 -56.81 19.78
N TYR A 519 -16.25 -57.08 19.08
CA TYR A 519 -16.70 -56.18 18.01
C TYR A 519 -17.21 -54.85 18.55
N TYR A 520 -17.03 -53.76 17.74
CA TYR A 520 -17.62 -52.46 18.01
C TYR A 520 -18.08 -51.78 16.72
N LEU A 521 -19.06 -50.91 16.88
CA LEU A 521 -19.55 -50.01 15.86
C LEU A 521 -19.62 -48.61 16.45
N ASP A 522 -19.05 -47.60 15.79
CA ASP A 522 -19.17 -46.20 16.15
C ASP A 522 -19.74 -45.42 14.99
N SER A 523 -20.75 -44.61 15.25
CA SER A 523 -21.43 -43.81 14.23
C SER A 523 -21.57 -42.38 14.69
N VAL A 524 -21.26 -41.44 13.82
CA VAL A 524 -21.33 -39.99 14.07
C VAL A 524 -22.09 -39.34 12.93
N VAL A 525 -23.03 -38.44 13.26
CA VAL A 525 -23.66 -37.51 12.31
C VAL A 525 -23.44 -36.10 12.82
N LYS A 526 -22.93 -35.22 11.98
CA LYS A 526 -22.53 -33.89 12.39
C LYS A 526 -22.97 -32.83 11.36
N LEU A 527 -23.59 -31.75 11.87
CA LEU A 527 -23.95 -30.55 11.13
C LEU A 527 -23.00 -29.42 11.48
N ASN A 528 -22.41 -28.78 10.49
CA ASN A 528 -21.51 -27.65 10.63
C ASN A 528 -22.09 -26.40 9.98
N ARG A 529 -21.83 -25.24 10.57
CA ARG A 529 -21.86 -23.95 9.92
C ARG A 529 -20.43 -23.44 9.81
N PHE A 530 -20.05 -23.05 8.60
CA PHE A 530 -18.75 -22.49 8.31
C PHE A 530 -18.88 -21.01 7.99
N ASP A 531 -18.06 -20.17 8.63
CA ASP A 531 -17.85 -18.76 8.26
C ASP A 531 -16.48 -18.68 7.60
N ASN A 532 -16.45 -18.27 6.34
CA ASN A 532 -15.27 -18.30 5.47
C ASN A 532 -14.87 -16.87 5.09
N GLN A 533 -13.59 -16.53 5.19
CA GLN A 533 -13.03 -15.23 4.79
C GLN A 533 -11.75 -15.41 3.99
N ALA A 534 -11.60 -14.68 2.90
CA ALA A 534 -10.37 -14.54 2.13
C ALA A 534 -9.82 -13.12 2.21
N LYS A 535 -8.49 -13.00 2.25
CA LYS A 535 -7.74 -11.73 2.15
C LYS A 535 -6.62 -11.90 1.16
N VAL A 536 -6.58 -11.03 0.17
CA VAL A 536 -5.65 -11.13 -0.96
C VAL A 536 -4.95 -9.80 -1.17
N SER A 537 -3.62 -9.85 -1.29
CA SER A 537 -2.82 -8.72 -1.78
C SER A 537 -2.66 -8.86 -3.28
N LEU A 538 -3.06 -7.83 -4.03
CA LEU A 538 -3.04 -7.81 -5.48
C LEU A 538 -1.69 -7.30 -6.01
N SER A 539 -1.43 -7.54 -7.29
CA SER A 539 -0.17 -7.17 -7.97
C SER A 539 0.09 -5.65 -8.02
N ASP A 540 -0.95 -4.82 -7.92
CA ASP A 540 -0.84 -3.36 -7.83
C ASP A 540 -0.63 -2.82 -6.40
N GLY A 541 -0.55 -3.73 -5.40
CA GLY A 541 -0.40 -3.40 -3.99
C GLY A 541 -1.73 -3.12 -3.27
N GLN A 542 -2.87 -3.16 -3.95
CA GLN A 542 -4.17 -3.06 -3.32
C GLN A 542 -4.50 -4.36 -2.58
N ARG A 543 -5.50 -4.30 -1.71
CA ARG A 543 -6.04 -5.46 -0.99
C ARG A 543 -7.49 -5.65 -1.38
N THR A 544 -7.89 -6.92 -1.49
CA THR A 544 -9.28 -7.32 -1.69
C THR A 544 -9.65 -8.38 -0.66
N GLU A 545 -10.88 -8.33 -0.19
CA GLU A 545 -11.43 -9.28 0.76
C GLU A 545 -12.75 -9.84 0.22
N GLY A 546 -13.16 -10.98 0.74
CA GLY A 546 -14.46 -11.56 0.46
C GLY A 546 -14.79 -12.61 1.51
N ASP A 547 -16.07 -12.71 1.85
CA ASP A 547 -16.56 -13.64 2.85
C ASP A 547 -17.89 -14.29 2.44
N TYR A 548 -18.13 -15.48 2.99
CA TYR A 548 -19.40 -16.17 2.86
C TYR A 548 -19.60 -17.16 4.00
N ASP A 549 -20.85 -17.51 4.26
CA ASP A 549 -21.21 -18.60 5.17
C ASP A 549 -21.90 -19.75 4.43
N ASN A 550 -21.66 -20.97 4.86
CA ASN A 550 -22.33 -22.15 4.34
C ASN A 550 -22.47 -23.24 5.41
N VAL A 551 -23.22 -24.30 5.08
CA VAL A 551 -23.47 -25.42 5.97
C VAL A 551 -22.98 -26.71 5.37
N GLY A 552 -22.54 -27.62 6.23
CA GLY A 552 -22.13 -28.98 5.88
C GLY A 552 -22.80 -30.02 6.75
N LEU A 553 -23.23 -31.12 6.14
CA LEU A 553 -23.74 -32.28 6.82
C LEU A 553 -22.83 -33.46 6.49
N GLY A 554 -22.39 -34.17 7.51
CA GLY A 554 -21.58 -35.38 7.31
C GLY A 554 -21.93 -36.48 8.28
N ALA A 555 -21.60 -37.70 7.87
CA ALA A 555 -21.72 -38.90 8.67
C ALA A 555 -20.46 -39.75 8.55
N SER A 556 -20.14 -40.48 9.64
CA SER A 556 -19.04 -41.42 9.68
C SER A 556 -19.47 -42.66 10.41
N VAL A 557 -19.08 -43.82 9.91
CA VAL A 557 -19.28 -45.13 10.56
C VAL A 557 -17.96 -45.86 10.60
N GLU A 558 -17.54 -46.27 11.78
CA GLU A 558 -16.37 -47.12 12.02
C GLU A 558 -16.80 -48.45 12.61
N PHE A 559 -16.30 -49.55 12.05
CA PHE A 559 -16.51 -50.89 12.54
C PHE A 559 -15.17 -51.57 12.74
N GLY A 560 -15.00 -52.23 13.90
CA GLY A 560 -13.76 -52.92 14.21
C GLY A 560 -13.93 -54.03 15.22
N ARG A 561 -12.80 -54.66 15.55
CA ARG A 561 -12.75 -55.74 16.52
C ARG A 561 -11.53 -55.65 17.43
N HIS A 562 -11.78 -55.61 18.72
CA HIS A 562 -10.69 -55.67 19.71
C HIS A 562 -10.31 -57.14 19.98
N LEU A 563 -9.08 -57.49 19.68
CA LEU A 563 -8.49 -58.77 19.89
C LEU A 563 -7.48 -58.69 21.05
N GLY A 564 -7.90 -59.11 22.24
CA GLY A 564 -7.01 -59.18 23.39
C GLY A 564 -6.00 -60.31 23.23
N LEU A 565 -4.75 -60.06 23.55
CA LEU A 565 -3.63 -60.99 23.52
C LEU A 565 -3.07 -61.20 24.93
N ALA A 566 -2.08 -62.11 25.09
CA ALA A 566 -1.42 -62.34 26.38
C ALA A 566 -0.77 -61.06 26.94
N ASP A 567 -0.59 -60.98 28.26
CA ASP A 567 0.10 -59.89 28.96
C ASP A 567 -0.45 -58.48 28.74
N GLY A 568 -1.78 -58.37 28.42
CA GLY A 568 -2.47 -57.13 28.22
C GLY A 568 -2.24 -56.48 26.86
N TYR A 569 -1.56 -57.15 25.93
CA TYR A 569 -1.47 -56.68 24.54
C TYR A 569 -2.80 -56.80 23.81
N PHE A 570 -3.01 -55.97 22.82
CA PHE A 570 -4.19 -56.04 21.94
C PHE A 570 -3.84 -55.61 20.53
N VAL A 571 -4.66 -56.06 19.58
CA VAL A 571 -4.71 -55.57 18.21
C VAL A 571 -6.16 -55.31 17.83
N GLU A 572 -6.46 -54.21 17.18
CA GLU A 572 -7.79 -53.74 16.85
C GLU A 572 -7.87 -53.35 15.37
N PRO A 573 -8.12 -54.29 14.46
CA PRO A 573 -8.42 -54.00 13.07
C PRO A 573 -9.73 -53.25 12.95
N PHE A 574 -9.79 -52.23 12.03
CA PHE A 574 -10.98 -51.44 11.79
C PHE A 574 -11.10 -51.00 10.35
N GLY A 575 -12.33 -50.67 9.95
CA GLY A 575 -12.69 -50.00 8.73
C GLY A 575 -13.64 -48.83 9.02
N GLN A 576 -13.44 -47.72 8.34
CA GLN A 576 -14.26 -46.53 8.49
C GLN A 576 -14.69 -46.01 7.12
N LEU A 577 -15.95 -45.57 7.04
CA LEU A 577 -16.48 -44.83 5.89
C LEU A 577 -17.06 -43.51 6.39
N SER A 578 -16.66 -42.41 5.75
CA SER A 578 -17.17 -41.08 6.05
C SER A 578 -17.70 -40.43 4.79
N VAL A 579 -18.82 -39.74 4.88
CA VAL A 579 -19.43 -38.99 3.78
C VAL A 579 -19.76 -37.60 4.27
N VAL A 580 -19.43 -36.58 3.44
CA VAL A 580 -19.68 -35.18 3.75
C VAL A 580 -20.24 -34.47 2.51
N GLY A 581 -21.29 -33.69 2.70
CA GLY A 581 -21.84 -32.79 1.72
C GLY A 581 -21.84 -31.37 2.29
N ILE A 582 -21.25 -30.43 1.56
CA ILE A 582 -21.12 -29.03 1.96
C ILE A 582 -21.82 -28.19 0.93
N GLN A 583 -22.75 -27.36 1.38
CA GLN A 583 -23.55 -26.48 0.52
C GLN A 583 -22.67 -25.58 -0.32
N GLY A 584 -22.92 -25.54 -1.62
CA GLY A 584 -22.34 -24.56 -2.53
C GLY A 584 -22.79 -23.14 -2.22
N LYS A 585 -21.96 -22.17 -2.52
CA LYS A 585 -22.25 -20.75 -2.28
C LYS A 585 -21.55 -19.88 -3.32
N ASP A 586 -22.23 -18.79 -3.68
CA ASP A 586 -21.68 -17.75 -4.52
C ASP A 586 -21.24 -16.57 -3.64
N TYR A 587 -20.08 -15.99 -3.91
CA TYR A 587 -19.64 -14.76 -3.25
C TYR A 587 -18.74 -13.91 -4.17
N HIS A 588 -18.47 -12.68 -3.77
CA HIS A 588 -17.63 -11.75 -4.51
C HIS A 588 -16.52 -11.26 -3.60
N LEU A 589 -15.36 -11.02 -4.20
CA LEU A 589 -14.30 -10.22 -3.60
C LEU A 589 -14.56 -8.72 -3.90
N ASP A 590 -14.06 -7.82 -3.06
CA ASP A 590 -14.26 -6.36 -3.21
C ASP A 590 -13.77 -5.81 -4.56
N ASN A 591 -12.75 -6.46 -5.18
CA ASN A 591 -12.28 -6.11 -6.51
C ASN A 591 -13.22 -6.53 -7.66
N GLY A 592 -14.36 -7.15 -7.34
CA GLY A 592 -15.38 -7.58 -8.31
C GLY A 592 -15.22 -9.01 -8.84
N LEU A 593 -14.20 -9.77 -8.42
CA LEU A 593 -14.07 -11.18 -8.79
C LEU A 593 -15.22 -11.99 -8.19
N LYS A 594 -15.88 -12.79 -9.04
CA LYS A 594 -16.98 -13.64 -8.64
C LYS A 594 -16.51 -15.09 -8.51
N ALA A 595 -16.83 -15.73 -7.39
CA ALA A 595 -16.59 -17.16 -7.15
C ALA A 595 -17.90 -17.89 -6.89
N ASP A 596 -18.18 -18.93 -7.69
CA ASP A 596 -19.36 -19.79 -7.59
C ASP A 596 -18.88 -21.19 -7.19
N GLY A 597 -19.15 -21.62 -5.97
CA GLY A 597 -18.85 -22.97 -5.50
C GLY A 597 -20.04 -23.90 -5.68
N ASP A 598 -19.87 -24.99 -6.42
CA ASP A 598 -20.83 -26.08 -6.43
C ASP A 598 -20.86 -26.79 -5.05
N THR A 599 -21.88 -27.61 -4.79
CA THR A 599 -21.92 -28.44 -3.58
C THR A 599 -20.69 -29.35 -3.55
N THR A 600 -19.86 -29.19 -2.50
CA THR A 600 -18.64 -29.99 -2.33
C THR A 600 -19.01 -31.33 -1.68
N HIS A 601 -18.53 -32.40 -2.25
CA HIS A 601 -18.72 -33.77 -1.74
C HIS A 601 -17.39 -34.36 -1.33
N SER A 602 -17.40 -35.18 -0.27
CA SER A 602 -16.28 -36.02 0.12
C SER A 602 -16.78 -37.39 0.54
N VAL A 603 -16.13 -38.45 0.08
CA VAL A 603 -16.37 -39.84 0.44
C VAL A 603 -15.03 -40.47 0.79
N LEU A 604 -14.77 -40.63 2.07
CA LEU A 604 -13.47 -41.05 2.57
C LEU A 604 -13.59 -42.47 3.19
N GLY A 605 -12.82 -43.39 2.65
CA GLY A 605 -12.63 -44.72 3.22
C GLY A 605 -11.31 -44.82 3.97
N LYS A 606 -11.33 -45.47 5.14
CA LYS A 606 -10.15 -45.73 5.97
C LYS A 606 -10.14 -47.16 6.43
N ALA A 607 -9.02 -47.85 6.30
CA ALA A 607 -8.83 -49.19 6.82
C ALA A 607 -7.47 -49.30 7.52
N GLY A 608 -7.44 -49.91 8.70
CA GLY A 608 -6.23 -49.97 9.49
C GLY A 608 -6.29 -50.89 10.70
N ALA A 609 -5.29 -50.78 11.54
CA ALA A 609 -5.23 -51.46 12.81
C ALA A 609 -4.56 -50.63 13.90
N THR A 610 -5.08 -50.70 15.11
CA THR A 610 -4.44 -50.16 16.32
C THR A 610 -3.84 -51.31 17.10
N ALA A 611 -2.61 -51.15 17.60
CA ALA A 611 -1.95 -52.13 18.46
C ALA A 611 -1.43 -51.41 19.73
N GLY A 612 -1.61 -52.04 20.88
CA GLY A 612 -1.20 -51.44 22.14
C GLY A 612 -1.10 -52.42 23.28
N ARG A 613 -0.91 -51.89 24.49
CA ARG A 613 -0.86 -52.70 25.71
C ARG A 613 -1.62 -51.99 26.83
N THR A 614 -2.48 -52.72 27.53
CA THR A 614 -3.10 -52.24 28.77
C THR A 614 -2.26 -52.63 29.96
N LEU A 615 -1.71 -51.63 30.64
CA LEU A 615 -0.91 -51.78 31.87
C LEU A 615 -1.79 -51.42 33.05
N LYS A 616 -2.13 -52.42 33.89
CA LYS A 616 -2.85 -52.21 35.15
C LYS A 616 -1.86 -51.83 36.23
N LEU A 617 -2.10 -50.73 36.90
CA LEU A 617 -1.27 -50.23 38.00
C LEU A 617 -1.94 -50.51 39.33
N GLU A 618 -1.17 -50.40 40.44
CA GLU A 618 -1.69 -50.51 41.79
C GLU A 618 -2.73 -49.43 42.08
N GLY A 619 -3.87 -49.79 42.70
CA GLY A 619 -4.95 -48.84 43.01
C GLY A 619 -6.05 -48.71 41.94
N GLY A 620 -6.12 -49.62 40.97
CA GLY A 620 -7.20 -49.64 39.96
C GLY A 620 -6.95 -48.73 38.73
N GLN A 621 -5.83 -48.07 38.66
CA GLN A 621 -5.43 -47.25 37.51
C GLN A 621 -5.00 -48.12 36.34
N ALA A 622 -5.20 -47.64 35.13
CA ALA A 622 -4.74 -48.28 33.89
C ALA A 622 -4.10 -47.24 32.92
N VAL A 623 -3.04 -47.66 32.27
CA VAL A 623 -2.35 -46.89 31.22
C VAL A 623 -2.32 -47.74 29.96
N GLN A 624 -2.75 -47.19 28.85
CA GLN A 624 -2.86 -47.89 27.58
C GLN A 624 -2.15 -47.10 26.47
N PRO A 625 -0.83 -47.28 26.28
CA PRO A 625 -0.13 -46.78 25.10
C PRO A 625 -0.51 -47.59 23.86
N TYR A 626 -0.60 -46.94 22.70
CA TYR A 626 -0.94 -47.59 21.43
C TYR A 626 -0.31 -46.88 20.23
N VAL A 627 -0.21 -47.59 19.12
CA VAL A 627 0.12 -47.11 17.79
C VAL A 627 -0.96 -47.52 16.82
N ARG A 628 -1.24 -46.69 15.80
CA ARG A 628 -2.22 -46.91 14.76
C ARG A 628 -1.58 -46.78 13.40
N LEU A 629 -1.89 -47.70 12.49
CA LEU A 629 -1.54 -47.61 11.07
C LEU A 629 -2.81 -47.72 10.26
N ALA A 630 -2.98 -46.84 9.27
CA ALA A 630 -4.13 -46.89 8.39
C ALA A 630 -3.79 -46.46 6.97
N TYR A 631 -4.56 -46.98 6.03
CA TYR A 631 -4.63 -46.51 4.65
C TYR A 631 -5.94 -45.75 4.49
N VAL A 632 -5.85 -44.57 3.90
CA VAL A 632 -6.98 -43.67 3.70
C VAL A 632 -7.10 -43.36 2.22
N HIS A 633 -8.33 -43.37 1.69
CA HIS A 633 -8.60 -43.01 0.30
C HIS A 633 -9.82 -42.08 0.21
N GLU A 634 -9.63 -40.93 -0.48
CA GLU A 634 -10.72 -40.02 -0.86
C GLU A 634 -11.19 -40.38 -2.27
N PHE A 635 -12.49 -40.74 -2.38
CA PHE A 635 -13.09 -41.20 -3.64
C PHE A 635 -13.71 -40.07 -4.45
N ALA A 636 -14.09 -38.93 -3.84
CA ALA A 636 -14.70 -37.82 -4.53
C ALA A 636 -13.65 -37.08 -5.38
N ASN A 637 -13.88 -37.03 -6.68
CA ASN A 637 -12.94 -36.48 -7.67
C ASN A 637 -13.62 -35.56 -8.71
N ASN A 638 -14.78 -34.99 -8.34
CA ASN A 638 -15.58 -34.17 -9.26
C ASN A 638 -16.00 -32.82 -8.66
N ASN A 639 -15.35 -32.40 -7.59
CA ASN A 639 -15.58 -31.07 -7.02
C ASN A 639 -14.96 -29.99 -7.92
N GLN A 640 -15.72 -28.94 -8.20
CA GLN A 640 -15.31 -27.84 -9.04
C GLN A 640 -15.70 -26.51 -8.41
N VAL A 641 -14.92 -25.48 -8.73
CA VAL A 641 -15.20 -24.08 -8.41
C VAL A 641 -15.19 -23.29 -9.71
N LYS A 642 -16.19 -22.46 -9.92
CA LYS A 642 -16.21 -21.53 -11.04
C LYS A 642 -15.81 -20.16 -10.54
N VAL A 643 -14.74 -19.60 -11.12
CA VAL A 643 -14.29 -18.22 -10.86
C VAL A 643 -14.52 -17.41 -12.13
N ASN A 644 -15.35 -16.38 -12.04
CA ASN A 644 -15.88 -15.65 -13.17
C ASN A 644 -16.49 -16.62 -14.22
N ASN A 645 -15.84 -16.76 -15.38
CA ASN A 645 -16.28 -17.66 -16.46
C ASN A 645 -15.45 -18.94 -16.58
N HIS A 646 -14.50 -19.17 -15.66
CA HIS A 646 -13.60 -20.31 -15.70
C HIS A 646 -13.92 -21.33 -14.62
N ARG A 647 -13.86 -22.63 -14.98
CA ARG A 647 -14.01 -23.75 -14.05
C ARG A 647 -12.66 -24.32 -13.68
N PHE A 648 -12.48 -24.59 -12.41
CA PHE A 648 -11.27 -25.18 -11.85
C PHE A 648 -11.64 -26.44 -11.09
N ASP A 649 -10.87 -27.52 -11.28
CA ASP A 649 -10.99 -28.71 -10.44
C ASP A 649 -10.51 -28.38 -9.03
N ASN A 650 -11.25 -28.85 -8.04
CA ASN A 650 -11.04 -28.47 -6.65
C ASN A 650 -11.30 -29.64 -5.69
N ASP A 651 -10.75 -30.82 -5.98
CA ASP A 651 -10.90 -32.01 -5.16
C ASP A 651 -9.61 -32.42 -4.46
N LEU A 652 -9.76 -33.20 -3.36
CA LEU A 652 -8.67 -33.76 -2.59
C LEU A 652 -8.53 -35.27 -2.83
N SER A 653 -8.99 -35.77 -3.99
CA SER A 653 -9.00 -37.19 -4.32
C SER A 653 -7.62 -37.82 -4.25
N GLY A 654 -7.58 -39.06 -3.79
CA GLY A 654 -6.35 -39.82 -3.73
C GLY A 654 -6.12 -40.56 -2.43
N SER A 655 -4.98 -41.20 -2.33
CA SER A 655 -4.59 -42.08 -1.22
C SER A 655 -3.53 -41.45 -0.35
N ARG A 656 -3.57 -41.79 0.96
CA ARG A 656 -2.53 -41.46 1.94
C ARG A 656 -2.35 -42.57 2.98
N GLY A 657 -1.14 -42.71 3.49
CA GLY A 657 -0.82 -43.47 4.67
C GLY A 657 -0.96 -42.62 5.92
N GLU A 658 -1.52 -43.20 7.00
CA GLU A 658 -1.69 -42.56 8.29
C GLU A 658 -0.96 -43.36 9.38
N LEU A 659 -0.20 -42.66 10.22
CA LEU A 659 0.47 -43.15 11.42
C LEU A 659 -0.06 -42.36 12.62
N GLY A 660 -0.62 -43.04 13.62
CA GLY A 660 -1.04 -42.46 14.87
C GLY A 660 -0.31 -43.09 16.05
N MET A 661 -0.17 -42.36 17.12
CA MET A 661 0.27 -42.86 18.42
C MET A 661 -0.47 -42.13 19.54
N GLY A 662 -0.71 -42.82 20.63
CA GLY A 662 -1.39 -42.19 21.74
C GLY A 662 -1.28 -42.97 23.04
N VAL A 663 -1.83 -42.36 24.08
CA VAL A 663 -1.94 -42.95 25.41
C VAL A 663 -3.28 -42.59 26.01
N ALA A 664 -4.00 -43.58 26.54
CA ALA A 664 -5.15 -43.39 27.41
C ALA A 664 -4.78 -43.77 28.85
N VAL A 665 -5.20 -42.96 29.82
CA VAL A 665 -4.92 -43.17 31.25
C VAL A 665 -6.22 -43.06 32.02
N SER A 666 -6.57 -44.13 32.71
CA SER A 666 -7.63 -44.12 33.73
C SER A 666 -7.01 -43.76 35.08
N LEU A 667 -7.30 -42.56 35.56
CA LEU A 667 -6.71 -42.01 36.79
C LEU A 667 -7.51 -42.45 38.04
N MET A 668 -8.83 -42.65 37.89
CA MET A 668 -9.79 -43.05 38.92
C MET A 668 -10.89 -43.82 38.23
N ASP A 669 -11.77 -44.48 38.99
CA ASP A 669 -12.94 -45.20 38.44
C ASP A 669 -13.89 -44.37 37.59
N ARG A 670 -13.67 -43.06 37.51
CA ARG A 670 -14.57 -42.10 36.85
C ARG A 670 -13.86 -41.10 35.92
N LEU A 671 -12.53 -41.04 35.92
CA LEU A 671 -11.80 -40.04 35.18
C LEU A 671 -10.75 -40.68 34.26
N GLN A 672 -10.88 -40.44 32.96
CA GLN A 672 -9.90 -40.82 31.95
C GLN A 672 -9.33 -39.58 31.26
N VAL A 673 -8.08 -39.65 30.90
CA VAL A 673 -7.37 -38.65 30.11
C VAL A 673 -6.68 -39.35 28.95
N HIS A 674 -6.68 -38.75 27.78
CA HIS A 674 -5.97 -39.31 26.63
C HIS A 674 -5.27 -38.23 25.83
N ALA A 675 -4.19 -38.63 25.17
CA ALA A 675 -3.44 -37.80 24.25
C ALA A 675 -3.08 -38.62 23.01
N ASP A 676 -3.24 -37.99 21.84
CA ASP A 676 -2.99 -38.63 20.55
C ASP A 676 -2.13 -37.68 19.68
N PHE A 677 -1.30 -38.30 18.85
CA PHE A 677 -0.55 -37.67 17.78
C PHE A 677 -0.78 -38.42 16.48
N ASP A 678 -1.11 -37.71 15.39
CA ASP A 678 -1.35 -38.27 14.07
C ASP A 678 -0.45 -37.60 13.02
N TYR A 679 0.05 -38.40 12.11
CA TYR A 679 0.78 -38.01 10.90
C TYR A 679 0.17 -38.71 9.69
N SER A 680 -0.02 -38.03 8.58
CA SER A 680 -0.36 -38.69 7.33
C SER A 680 0.35 -38.05 6.13
N ASN A 681 0.62 -38.87 5.12
CA ASN A 681 1.25 -38.42 3.88
C ASN A 681 0.60 -39.06 2.67
N GLY A 682 0.26 -38.22 1.67
CA GLY A 682 -0.33 -38.60 0.40
C GLY A 682 -0.04 -37.59 -0.69
N ARG A 683 -0.45 -37.93 -1.91
CA ARG A 683 -0.15 -37.08 -3.08
C ARG A 683 -0.90 -35.74 -3.06
N ALA A 684 -2.17 -35.74 -2.65
CA ALA A 684 -3.01 -34.54 -2.65
C ALA A 684 -2.97 -33.80 -1.30
N LEU A 685 -2.88 -34.56 -0.19
CA LEU A 685 -2.97 -34.03 1.17
C LEU A 685 -1.95 -34.71 2.08
N GLU A 686 -1.17 -33.88 2.79
CA GLU A 686 -0.29 -34.27 3.89
C GLU A 686 -0.81 -33.67 5.18
N GLN A 687 -0.73 -34.41 6.29
CA GLN A 687 -0.92 -33.92 7.65
C GLN A 687 0.40 -34.08 8.41
N PRO A 688 1.27 -33.07 8.46
CA PRO A 688 2.55 -33.14 9.14
C PRO A 688 2.41 -33.42 10.63
N TRP A 689 1.33 -32.93 11.23
CA TRP A 689 0.96 -33.22 12.61
C TRP A 689 -0.54 -33.02 12.86
N GLY A 690 -1.07 -33.86 13.72
CA GLY A 690 -2.34 -33.69 14.40
C GLY A 690 -2.13 -34.02 15.87
N VAL A 691 -2.69 -33.25 16.78
CA VAL A 691 -2.62 -33.44 18.23
C VAL A 691 -4.02 -33.38 18.81
N ASN A 692 -4.34 -34.28 19.69
CA ASN A 692 -5.61 -34.33 20.41
C ASN A 692 -5.35 -34.58 21.88
N LEU A 693 -6.00 -33.84 22.75
CA LEU A 693 -5.99 -34.00 24.20
C LEU A 693 -7.43 -34.05 24.67
N GLY A 694 -7.80 -35.10 25.38
CA GLY A 694 -9.16 -35.24 25.83
C GLY A 694 -9.27 -35.77 27.27
N VAL A 695 -10.43 -35.49 27.85
CA VAL A 695 -10.83 -35.88 29.19
C VAL A 695 -12.24 -36.45 29.13
N HIS A 696 -12.46 -37.55 29.78
CA HIS A 696 -13.78 -38.19 29.96
C HIS A 696 -14.06 -38.42 31.45
N TYR A 697 -15.22 -37.99 31.91
CA TYR A 697 -15.70 -38.19 33.28
C TYR A 697 -17.01 -38.92 33.29
N SER A 698 -17.05 -40.07 33.95
CA SER A 698 -18.22 -40.95 34.04
C SER A 698 -18.83 -40.95 35.44
N TRP A 699 -20.15 -41.10 35.53
CA TRP A 699 -20.87 -41.17 36.81
C TRP A 699 -21.97 -42.23 36.87
#